data_5dc72617acad50bcf429402b7563c8db
#
_entry.id   5dc72617acad50bcf429402b7563c8db
#
_cell.length_a   1.000
_cell.length_b   1.000
_cell.length_c   1.000
_cell.angle_alpha   90.00
_cell.angle_beta   90.00
_cell.angle_gamma   90.00
#
_symmetry.space_group_name_H-M   'P 1'
#
loop_
_entity.id
_entity.type
_entity.pdbx_description
1 polymer ?
#
loop_
_entity_poly.entity_id
_entity_poly.type
_entity_poly.pdbx_seq_one_letter_code
_entity_poly.pdbx_strand_id
1 'polypeptide(L)'
;MVDHAMPRKLWEHKDIQSTEMYRFMQDINAAQGTKIENFHGLYEYSIRNRSTFYAQLFDWANIIHEGSYSTVVDEAAPIDSVPHWFSGVRLNWAENIIYSRGASDAKDYNGVRGKENEKTAITAIREGNTDKCNISWSELRHDVSRLATALSARGLQEGDRVVAIGANSYSTMLVFLATTWLGAIFTSASTDMGFAFFDDAAVYNGRTWDLREKMTGTINGLRICSNFSKLIAIPRFDQPLDVSSIAEAETWSSFLGSSAATHGPKAPPFARIPFHAPFLICYSSGTTGIPKAIVHTVGGLILNVTKEERLHHRTSADTIALQFTTTSWIMYVLQVAGLLMGARLVLYDGSPMLPDKKVLVEILDEQRVTKFGTSPRWLSELAVSHVNPRDIVNLDSVQVVTSTGMPLADHLFEWVYDAAFPPHVQLINMSGGTDIAGCFGTGNPLTPVFVGGAQGPSLGVPIAIYDASSSGSVGSPVALGTSGELVATAAFVNMPCFFWGDSAGSSPAPAAPPGSRYHSSYFARFDHVWTHGDFCIIHPKTRNIHFMGRADGVLNPSGVRFGSSEIYAVIDAYFSDRITDSLCVGQRRRTDLDESVMLFVLMRNGQTLRKNLVKDIKAAIAKELSKRHVPKYIFEMPELPITVNHKKVELPVKQIVSGQPVQLSGTLLNPRSLEYFRQFVQVEKLGSSSSKL
;
A
#
# COMPACT_ATOMS: atom_id res chain seq x y z
N MET A 1 2.52 -25.90 -6.76
CA MET A 1 1.39 -25.83 -7.74
C MET A 1 0.14 -25.57 -6.94
N VAL A 2 -0.62 -24.52 -7.27
CA VAL A 2 -1.93 -24.32 -6.64
C VAL A 2 -2.77 -25.55 -6.98
N ASP A 3 -3.33 -26.19 -5.94
CA ASP A 3 -4.23 -27.33 -6.16
C ASP A 3 -5.44 -26.87 -6.97
N HIS A 4 -5.75 -27.53 -8.07
CA HIS A 4 -6.94 -27.25 -8.87
C HIS A 4 -8.24 -27.81 -8.25
N ALA A 5 -8.15 -28.41 -7.05
CA ALA A 5 -9.33 -28.76 -6.27
C ALA A 5 -10.09 -27.49 -5.83
N MET A 6 -11.34 -27.66 -5.46
CA MET A 6 -12.12 -26.53 -4.92
C MET A 6 -11.64 -26.24 -3.48
N PRO A 7 -11.08 -25.05 -3.18
CA PRO A 7 -10.64 -24.74 -1.83
C PRO A 7 -11.84 -24.55 -0.89
N ARG A 8 -11.56 -24.62 0.40
CA ARG A 8 -12.58 -24.41 1.45
C ARG A 8 -13.20 -23.02 1.32
N LYS A 9 -14.55 -22.95 1.25
CA LYS A 9 -15.31 -21.70 1.36
C LYS A 9 -15.34 -21.26 2.82
N LEU A 10 -14.98 -19.99 3.07
CA LEU A 10 -14.86 -19.42 4.41
C LEU A 10 -15.94 -18.39 4.72
N TRP A 11 -16.33 -17.59 3.73
CA TRP A 11 -17.30 -16.53 3.91
C TRP A 11 -18.11 -16.30 2.63
N GLU A 12 -19.32 -15.79 2.81
CA GLU A 12 -20.19 -15.34 1.73
C GLU A 12 -21.11 -14.25 2.26
N HIS A 13 -21.37 -13.23 1.47
CA HIS A 13 -22.29 -12.16 1.87
C HIS A 13 -23.73 -12.71 1.93
N LYS A 14 -24.41 -12.51 3.07
CA LYS A 14 -25.77 -13.06 3.31
C LYS A 14 -26.83 -12.45 2.37
N ASP A 15 -26.65 -11.18 2.02
CA ASP A 15 -27.56 -10.43 1.15
C ASP A 15 -26.76 -9.55 0.20
N ILE A 16 -26.34 -10.09 -0.95
CA ILE A 16 -25.57 -9.39 -1.95
C ILE A 16 -26.33 -8.20 -2.56
N GLN A 17 -27.66 -8.25 -2.56
CA GLN A 17 -28.51 -7.21 -3.16
C GLN A 17 -28.47 -5.91 -2.35
N SER A 18 -28.20 -6.01 -1.05
CA SER A 18 -28.03 -4.85 -0.17
C SER A 18 -26.71 -4.09 -0.41
N THR A 19 -25.75 -4.67 -1.15
CA THR A 19 -24.42 -4.09 -1.35
C THR A 19 -24.42 -2.98 -2.41
N GLU A 20 -23.55 -1.97 -2.23
CA GLU A 20 -23.40 -0.91 -3.23
C GLU A 20 -22.90 -1.44 -4.58
N MET A 21 -22.02 -2.45 -4.58
CA MET A 21 -21.54 -3.07 -5.82
C MET A 21 -22.65 -3.73 -6.61
N TYR A 22 -23.60 -4.40 -5.95
CA TYR A 22 -24.75 -4.99 -6.63
C TYR A 22 -25.66 -3.90 -7.23
N ARG A 23 -25.97 -2.85 -6.44
CA ARG A 23 -26.78 -1.72 -6.94
C ARG A 23 -26.12 -1.02 -8.13
N PHE A 24 -24.83 -0.75 -8.05
CA PHE A 24 -24.06 -0.18 -9.15
C PHE A 24 -24.09 -1.06 -10.40
N MET A 25 -23.99 -2.39 -10.24
CA MET A 25 -24.16 -3.34 -11.33
C MET A 25 -25.55 -3.26 -11.96
N GLN A 26 -26.62 -3.10 -11.17
CA GLN A 26 -27.98 -2.94 -11.68
C GLN A 26 -28.18 -1.57 -12.39
N ASP A 27 -27.56 -0.52 -11.88
CA ASP A 27 -27.58 0.81 -12.53
C ASP A 27 -26.91 0.74 -13.90
N ILE A 28 -25.79 0.01 -14.04
CA ILE A 28 -25.17 -0.26 -15.34
C ILE A 28 -26.13 -1.02 -16.26
N ASN A 29 -26.74 -2.10 -15.75
CA ASN A 29 -27.70 -2.89 -16.54
C ASN A 29 -28.84 -2.03 -17.07
N ALA A 30 -29.41 -1.19 -16.21
CA ALA A 30 -30.50 -0.29 -16.59
C ALA A 30 -30.08 0.77 -17.62
N ALA A 31 -28.92 1.38 -17.42
CA ALA A 31 -28.42 2.45 -18.29
C ALA A 31 -27.96 1.96 -19.66
N GLN A 32 -27.40 0.74 -19.75
CA GLN A 32 -26.78 0.21 -20.97
C GLN A 32 -27.56 -0.93 -21.62
N GLY A 33 -28.68 -1.36 -21.03
CA GLY A 33 -29.45 -2.50 -21.53
C GLY A 33 -28.70 -3.85 -21.43
N THR A 34 -27.72 -3.95 -20.54
CA THR A 34 -26.93 -5.17 -20.32
C THR A 34 -27.63 -6.12 -19.34
N LYS A 35 -27.12 -7.35 -19.24
CA LYS A 35 -27.59 -8.37 -18.30
C LYS A 35 -26.42 -8.96 -17.51
N ILE A 36 -25.73 -8.09 -16.78
CA ILE A 36 -24.64 -8.50 -15.93
C ILE A 36 -25.23 -9.12 -14.66
N GLU A 37 -24.88 -10.38 -14.34
CA GLU A 37 -25.48 -11.15 -13.26
C GLU A 37 -24.55 -11.35 -12.06
N ASN A 38 -23.23 -11.18 -12.25
CA ASN A 38 -22.24 -11.52 -11.23
C ASN A 38 -21.00 -10.64 -11.33
N PHE A 39 -20.09 -10.78 -10.35
CA PHE A 39 -18.85 -10.03 -10.29
C PHE A 39 -17.97 -10.18 -11.55
N HIS A 40 -17.83 -11.39 -12.08
CA HIS A 40 -16.98 -11.61 -13.24
C HIS A 40 -17.53 -10.92 -14.50
N GLY A 41 -18.84 -10.93 -14.68
CA GLY A 41 -19.49 -10.17 -15.74
C GLY A 41 -19.31 -8.67 -15.57
N LEU A 42 -19.40 -8.16 -14.33
CA LEU A 42 -19.15 -6.75 -14.01
C LEU A 42 -17.69 -6.37 -14.30
N TYR A 43 -16.74 -7.23 -13.90
CA TYR A 43 -15.33 -7.02 -14.19
C TYR A 43 -15.05 -6.99 -15.71
N GLU A 44 -15.54 -7.99 -16.46
CA GLU A 44 -15.38 -8.03 -17.92
C GLU A 44 -15.97 -6.79 -18.60
N TYR A 45 -17.14 -6.33 -18.14
CA TYR A 45 -17.73 -5.09 -18.61
C TYR A 45 -16.82 -3.89 -18.33
N SER A 46 -16.28 -3.79 -17.11
CA SER A 46 -15.46 -2.66 -16.65
C SER A 46 -14.16 -2.49 -17.42
N ILE A 47 -13.59 -3.60 -17.95
CA ILE A 47 -12.34 -3.56 -18.70
C ILE A 47 -12.52 -3.47 -20.21
N ARG A 48 -13.66 -3.95 -20.74
CA ARG A 48 -13.97 -3.89 -22.18
C ARG A 48 -14.65 -2.58 -22.59
N ASN A 49 -15.34 -1.91 -21.67
CA ASN A 49 -16.07 -0.67 -21.92
C ASN A 49 -15.56 0.42 -20.97
N ARG A 50 -14.25 0.64 -20.95
CA ARG A 50 -13.57 1.49 -19.95
C ARG A 50 -14.15 2.91 -19.87
N SER A 51 -14.32 3.58 -21.01
CA SER A 51 -14.89 4.94 -21.06
C SER A 51 -16.30 4.96 -20.47
N THR A 52 -17.16 4.05 -20.88
CA THR A 52 -18.54 3.99 -20.37
C THR A 52 -18.56 3.62 -18.88
N PHE A 53 -17.78 2.64 -18.46
CA PHE A 53 -17.69 2.24 -17.06
C PHE A 53 -17.20 3.37 -16.16
N TYR A 54 -16.13 4.06 -16.55
CA TYR A 54 -15.57 5.14 -15.74
C TYR A 54 -16.43 6.41 -15.79
N ALA A 55 -17.17 6.69 -16.87
CA ALA A 55 -18.18 7.74 -16.88
C ALA A 55 -19.28 7.47 -15.84
N GLN A 56 -19.84 6.26 -15.86
CA GLN A 56 -20.87 5.84 -14.88
C GLN A 56 -20.34 5.87 -13.46
N LEU A 57 -19.10 5.40 -13.25
CA LEU A 57 -18.44 5.44 -11.94
C LEU A 57 -18.22 6.87 -11.45
N PHE A 58 -17.82 7.78 -12.33
CA PHE A 58 -17.61 9.20 -12.00
C PHE A 58 -18.91 9.87 -11.54
N ASP A 59 -19.99 9.66 -12.26
CA ASP A 59 -21.31 10.18 -11.91
C ASP A 59 -21.82 9.58 -10.60
N TRP A 60 -21.67 8.25 -10.44
CA TRP A 60 -22.09 7.54 -9.23
C TRP A 60 -21.26 7.94 -7.99
N ALA A 61 -19.96 8.21 -8.17
CA ALA A 61 -19.07 8.61 -7.09
C ALA A 61 -19.43 9.97 -6.49
N ASN A 62 -20.16 10.80 -7.23
CA ASN A 62 -20.64 12.12 -6.80
C ASN A 62 -19.50 13.02 -6.29
N ILE A 63 -18.41 13.10 -7.06
CA ILE A 63 -17.19 13.85 -6.73
C ILE A 63 -17.44 15.36 -6.90
N ILE A 64 -16.91 16.19 -5.97
CA ILE A 64 -16.93 17.66 -6.12
C ILE A 64 -15.92 18.04 -7.20
N HIS A 65 -16.40 18.66 -8.28
CA HIS A 65 -15.58 19.08 -9.42
C HIS A 65 -16.17 20.30 -10.12
N GLU A 66 -15.38 20.93 -10.96
CA GLU A 66 -15.80 21.92 -11.93
C GLU A 66 -15.40 21.50 -13.34
N GLY A 67 -15.98 22.15 -14.35
CA GLY A 67 -15.77 21.78 -15.74
C GLY A 67 -16.53 20.53 -16.16
N SER A 68 -16.34 20.14 -17.40
CA SER A 68 -16.94 18.95 -18.00
C SER A 68 -15.94 18.28 -18.94
N TYR A 69 -16.19 17.03 -19.27
CA TYR A 69 -15.38 16.27 -20.21
C TYR A 69 -16.20 15.90 -21.45
N SER A 70 -15.54 15.90 -22.60
CA SER A 70 -16.09 15.36 -23.86
C SER A 70 -15.65 13.91 -24.09
N THR A 71 -14.50 13.54 -23.53
CA THR A 71 -13.90 12.22 -23.65
C THR A 71 -13.39 11.79 -22.29
N VAL A 72 -13.72 10.55 -21.88
CA VAL A 72 -13.25 9.97 -20.61
C VAL A 72 -11.77 9.62 -20.72
N VAL A 73 -11.42 8.85 -21.75
CA VAL A 73 -10.06 8.47 -22.11
C VAL A 73 -10.01 8.10 -23.59
N ASP A 74 -8.86 8.30 -24.23
CA ASP A 74 -8.60 7.71 -25.54
C ASP A 74 -8.28 6.21 -25.37
N GLU A 75 -9.25 5.36 -25.67
CA GLU A 75 -9.10 3.90 -25.56
C GLU A 75 -8.17 3.28 -26.60
N ALA A 76 -7.89 3.99 -27.70
CA ALA A 76 -6.97 3.56 -28.74
C ALA A 76 -5.53 3.92 -28.43
N ALA A 77 -5.29 4.84 -27.49
CA ALA A 77 -3.94 5.22 -27.08
C ALA A 77 -3.21 4.05 -26.39
N PRO A 78 -1.94 3.80 -26.77
CA PRO A 78 -1.12 2.82 -26.07
C PRO A 78 -1.02 3.14 -24.57
N ILE A 79 -1.01 2.11 -23.71
CA ILE A 79 -0.95 2.29 -22.26
C ILE A 79 0.30 3.07 -21.80
N ASP A 80 1.44 2.88 -22.45
CA ASP A 80 2.71 3.55 -22.18
C ASP A 80 2.74 5.03 -22.61
N SER A 81 1.74 5.48 -23.37
CA SER A 81 1.52 6.91 -23.60
C SER A 81 0.91 7.65 -22.40
N VAL A 82 0.49 6.90 -21.36
CA VAL A 82 -0.15 7.41 -20.14
C VAL A 82 -1.30 8.38 -20.47
N PRO A 83 -2.38 7.89 -21.12
CA PRO A 83 -3.43 8.75 -21.63
C PRO A 83 -4.14 9.52 -20.50
N HIS A 84 -4.51 10.77 -20.81
CA HIS A 84 -5.22 11.62 -19.87
C HIS A 84 -6.68 11.16 -19.73
N TRP A 85 -7.15 11.15 -18.50
CA TRP A 85 -8.53 10.84 -18.13
C TRP A 85 -9.31 12.13 -17.86
N PHE A 86 -10.59 12.19 -18.23
CA PHE A 86 -11.55 13.27 -17.93
C PHE A 86 -11.00 14.66 -18.21
N SER A 87 -10.40 14.87 -19.39
CA SER A 87 -9.85 16.17 -19.80
C SER A 87 -10.95 17.25 -19.76
N GLY A 88 -10.66 18.35 -19.05
CA GLY A 88 -11.60 19.45 -18.80
C GLY A 88 -12.20 19.45 -17.39
N VAL A 89 -12.11 18.34 -16.65
CA VAL A 89 -12.51 18.28 -15.23
C VAL A 89 -11.39 18.80 -14.34
N ARG A 90 -11.75 19.62 -13.36
CA ARG A 90 -10.88 20.15 -12.32
C ARG A 90 -11.47 19.83 -10.95
N LEU A 91 -10.64 19.44 -10.00
CA LEU A 91 -11.08 19.03 -8.66
C LEU A 91 -9.97 19.24 -7.62
N ASN A 92 -10.32 19.12 -6.35
CA ASN A 92 -9.37 19.28 -5.25
C ASN A 92 -9.48 18.10 -4.28
N TRP A 93 -8.34 17.55 -3.86
CA TRP A 93 -8.30 16.42 -2.93
C TRP A 93 -8.89 16.78 -1.56
N ALA A 94 -8.37 17.85 -0.92
CA ALA A 94 -8.82 18.25 0.41
C ALA A 94 -10.31 18.63 0.44
N GLU A 95 -10.81 19.32 -0.61
CA GLU A 95 -12.22 19.64 -0.73
C GLU A 95 -13.10 18.40 -0.70
N ASN A 96 -12.76 17.38 -1.48
CA ASN A 96 -13.49 16.11 -1.52
C ASN A 96 -13.35 15.31 -0.21
N ILE A 97 -12.22 15.43 0.49
CA ILE A 97 -12.03 14.80 1.81
C ILE A 97 -12.97 15.42 2.85
N ILE A 98 -13.02 16.76 2.97
CA ILE A 98 -13.69 17.43 4.10
C ILE A 98 -15.12 17.86 3.81
N TYR A 99 -15.53 17.84 2.55
CA TYR A 99 -16.89 18.13 2.11
C TYR A 99 -17.46 16.99 1.24
N SER A 100 -18.78 16.99 1.10
CA SER A 100 -19.54 16.17 0.15
C SER A 100 -20.15 17.08 -0.91
N ARG A 101 -20.37 16.58 -2.12
CA ARG A 101 -21.06 17.34 -3.14
C ARG A 101 -22.50 17.66 -2.69
N GLY A 102 -22.84 18.94 -2.70
CA GLY A 102 -24.19 19.43 -2.39
C GLY A 102 -25.21 19.03 -3.46
N ALA A 103 -26.47 19.41 -3.26
CA ALA A 103 -27.52 19.26 -4.27
C ALA A 103 -27.15 20.05 -5.53
N SER A 104 -27.52 19.55 -6.71
CA SER A 104 -27.09 20.05 -8.03
C SER A 104 -27.42 21.51 -8.31
N ASP A 105 -28.37 22.08 -7.60
CA ASP A 105 -28.93 23.45 -7.78
C ASP A 105 -28.37 24.45 -6.73
N ALA A 106 -27.58 23.99 -5.76
CA ALA A 106 -26.97 24.88 -4.80
C ALA A 106 -25.75 25.58 -5.41
N LYS A 107 -25.67 26.91 -5.23
CA LYS A 107 -24.48 27.70 -5.60
C LYS A 107 -23.23 27.24 -4.82
N ASP A 108 -23.42 26.58 -3.67
CA ASP A 108 -22.35 25.99 -2.87
C ASP A 108 -22.29 24.49 -3.13
N TYR A 109 -21.26 24.06 -3.86
CA TYR A 109 -20.97 22.64 -4.14
C TYR A 109 -20.64 21.83 -2.87
N ASN A 110 -20.36 22.50 -1.75
CA ASN A 110 -19.84 21.91 -0.54
C ASN A 110 -20.96 21.60 0.47
N GLY A 111 -21.45 20.36 0.42
CA GLY A 111 -22.36 19.81 1.42
C GLY A 111 -21.63 19.08 2.54
N VAL A 112 -22.38 18.72 3.59
CA VAL A 112 -21.85 17.99 4.75
C VAL A 112 -22.51 16.63 4.96
N ARG A 113 -23.20 16.10 3.98
CA ARG A 113 -23.86 14.78 4.10
C ARG A 113 -22.84 13.67 4.40
N GLY A 114 -23.06 12.98 5.51
CA GLY A 114 -22.15 11.96 6.02
C GLY A 114 -20.91 12.53 6.74
N LYS A 115 -20.76 13.86 6.74
CA LYS A 115 -19.63 14.63 7.34
C LYS A 115 -20.18 15.79 8.20
N GLU A 116 -21.25 15.52 8.92
CA GLU A 116 -21.97 16.52 9.74
C GLU A 116 -21.03 17.11 10.81
N ASN A 117 -21.21 18.38 11.14
CA ASN A 117 -20.28 19.16 11.95
C ASN A 117 -19.87 18.47 13.26
N GLU A 118 -20.84 17.95 14.00
CA GLU A 118 -20.63 17.37 15.33
C GLU A 118 -20.21 15.88 15.29
N LYS A 119 -20.27 15.27 14.11
CA LYS A 119 -19.84 13.87 13.94
C LYS A 119 -18.32 13.78 14.07
N THR A 120 -17.83 12.79 14.80
CA THR A 120 -16.40 12.51 14.89
C THR A 120 -15.84 12.06 13.54
N ALA A 121 -14.86 12.79 13.03
CA ALA A 121 -14.12 12.45 11.83
C ALA A 121 -12.92 11.57 12.15
N ILE A 122 -12.22 11.88 13.23
CA ILE A 122 -10.95 11.25 13.60
C ILE A 122 -10.93 10.97 15.10
N THR A 123 -10.43 9.80 15.46
CA THR A 123 -9.97 9.47 16.81
C THR A 123 -8.46 9.22 16.73
N ALA A 124 -7.66 10.10 17.32
CA ALA A 124 -6.21 9.93 17.43
C ALA A 124 -5.85 9.22 18.72
N ILE A 125 -5.01 8.19 18.64
CA ILE A 125 -4.58 7.35 19.76
C ILE A 125 -3.06 7.21 19.72
N ARG A 126 -2.39 7.40 20.85
CA ARG A 126 -0.95 7.21 20.99
C ARG A 126 -0.58 5.79 21.44
N GLU A 127 0.72 5.48 21.35
CA GLU A 127 1.28 4.18 21.75
C GLU A 127 0.77 3.72 23.13
N GLY A 128 0.43 2.44 23.22
CA GLY A 128 -0.12 1.86 24.44
C GLY A 128 -1.60 2.14 24.65
N ASN A 129 -2.32 2.57 23.61
CA ASN A 129 -3.75 2.92 23.69
C ASN A 129 -4.03 4.11 24.64
N THR A 130 -3.12 5.09 24.64
CA THR A 130 -3.13 6.27 25.50
C THR A 130 -3.51 7.54 24.73
N ASP A 131 -3.66 8.67 25.47
CA ASP A 131 -3.81 10.04 24.93
C ASP A 131 -4.82 10.11 23.77
N LYS A 132 -6.04 9.69 24.03
CA LYS A 132 -7.11 9.66 23.04
C LYS A 132 -7.74 11.03 22.84
N CYS A 133 -7.86 11.44 21.59
CA CYS A 133 -8.50 12.67 21.20
C CYS A 133 -9.48 12.43 20.06
N ASN A 134 -10.71 12.90 20.21
CA ASN A 134 -11.71 12.90 19.17
C ASN A 134 -11.78 14.27 18.49
N ILE A 135 -11.76 14.27 17.19
CA ILE A 135 -11.84 15.47 16.34
C ILE A 135 -13.11 15.36 15.49
N SER A 136 -13.98 16.36 15.62
CA SER A 136 -15.18 16.47 14.80
C SER A 136 -14.87 16.92 13.36
N TRP A 137 -15.83 16.75 12.45
CA TRP A 137 -15.70 17.29 11.10
C TRP A 137 -15.60 18.82 11.08
N SER A 138 -16.23 19.49 12.04
CA SER A 138 -16.12 20.95 12.20
C SER A 138 -14.70 21.36 12.55
N GLU A 139 -14.11 20.72 13.54
CA GLU A 139 -12.73 20.96 13.98
C GLU A 139 -11.73 20.64 12.87
N LEU A 140 -11.89 19.49 12.19
CA LEU A 140 -11.03 19.12 11.05
C LEU A 140 -11.05 20.21 9.96
N ARG A 141 -12.23 20.70 9.57
CA ARG A 141 -12.36 21.78 8.58
C ARG A 141 -11.68 23.05 9.04
N HIS A 142 -11.87 23.40 10.30
CA HIS A 142 -11.26 24.60 10.90
C HIS A 142 -9.74 24.51 10.86
N ASP A 143 -9.17 23.42 11.34
CA ASP A 143 -7.72 23.26 11.49
C ASP A 143 -7.01 23.14 10.13
N VAL A 144 -7.59 22.42 9.16
CA VAL A 144 -7.07 22.37 7.79
C VAL A 144 -7.09 23.76 7.16
N SER A 145 -8.17 24.51 7.33
CA SER A 145 -8.32 25.89 6.83
C SER A 145 -7.27 26.83 7.43
N ARG A 146 -7.02 26.75 8.74
CA ARG A 146 -5.99 27.56 9.42
C ARG A 146 -4.60 27.27 8.87
N LEU A 147 -4.26 26.00 8.72
CA LEU A 147 -2.95 25.60 8.19
C LEU A 147 -2.81 25.97 6.71
N ALA A 148 -3.84 25.80 5.87
CA ALA A 148 -3.84 26.26 4.50
C ALA A 148 -3.65 27.76 4.37
N THR A 149 -4.29 28.55 5.27
CA THR A 149 -4.11 30.00 5.34
C THR A 149 -2.67 30.38 5.71
N ALA A 150 -2.07 29.69 6.69
CA ALA A 150 -0.68 29.94 7.08
C ALA A 150 0.32 29.61 5.96
N LEU A 151 0.10 28.51 5.24
CA LEU A 151 0.92 28.12 4.09
C LEU A 151 0.79 29.11 2.93
N SER A 152 -0.44 29.53 2.60
CA SER A 152 -0.71 30.51 1.55
C SER A 152 -0.09 31.87 1.87
N ALA A 153 -0.19 32.33 3.12
CA ALA A 153 0.41 33.59 3.57
C ALA A 153 1.97 33.60 3.46
N ARG A 154 2.58 32.43 3.44
CA ARG A 154 4.02 32.25 3.24
C ARG A 154 4.41 31.92 1.81
N GLY A 155 3.47 32.03 0.87
CA GLY A 155 3.71 31.97 -0.58
C GLY A 155 3.67 30.58 -1.17
N LEU A 156 3.13 29.56 -0.48
CA LEU A 156 2.92 28.24 -1.09
C LEU A 156 1.91 28.36 -2.24
N GLN A 157 2.28 27.83 -3.40
CA GLN A 157 1.52 27.90 -4.64
C GLN A 157 1.14 26.51 -5.17
N GLU A 158 0.20 26.49 -6.14
CA GLU A 158 -0.13 25.28 -6.91
C GLU A 158 1.13 24.68 -7.52
N GLY A 159 1.30 23.36 -7.37
CA GLY A 159 2.45 22.62 -7.88
C GLY A 159 3.72 22.65 -7.01
N ASP A 160 3.77 23.47 -5.97
CA ASP A 160 4.85 23.42 -4.98
C ASP A 160 4.82 22.07 -4.21
N ARG A 161 5.97 21.70 -3.64
CA ARG A 161 6.11 20.44 -2.89
C ARG A 161 6.22 20.72 -1.41
N VAL A 162 5.45 19.97 -0.63
CA VAL A 162 5.50 19.98 0.84
C VAL A 162 5.75 18.56 1.34
N VAL A 163 6.72 18.41 2.24
CA VAL A 163 6.97 17.13 2.89
C VAL A 163 6.50 17.13 4.34
N ALA A 164 5.95 15.99 4.77
CA ALA A 164 5.77 15.70 6.18
C ALA A 164 6.55 14.43 6.56
N ILE A 165 7.45 14.56 7.53
CA ILE A 165 8.22 13.46 8.12
C ILE A 165 7.76 13.34 9.57
N GLY A 166 6.76 12.50 9.79
CA GLY A 166 6.10 12.38 11.09
C GLY A 166 5.34 11.09 11.25
N ALA A 167 4.82 10.89 12.44
CA ALA A 167 4.00 9.75 12.81
C ALA A 167 2.64 9.75 12.09
N ASN A 168 1.92 8.63 12.16
CA ASN A 168 0.52 8.54 11.73
C ASN A 168 -0.38 9.30 12.72
N SER A 169 -0.28 10.62 12.70
CA SER A 169 -0.91 11.55 13.62
C SER A 169 -1.88 12.50 12.93
N TYR A 170 -2.71 13.15 13.74
CA TYR A 170 -3.61 14.21 13.28
C TYR A 170 -2.86 15.37 12.62
N SER A 171 -1.74 15.80 13.22
CA SER A 171 -0.94 16.91 12.68
C SER A 171 -0.36 16.60 11.30
N THR A 172 0.16 15.39 11.09
CA THR A 172 0.66 14.95 9.76
C THR A 172 -0.46 14.94 8.73
N MET A 173 -1.67 14.52 9.13
CA MET A 173 -2.84 14.56 8.26
C MET A 173 -3.26 15.99 7.91
N LEU A 174 -3.22 16.93 8.86
CA LEU A 174 -3.48 18.33 8.59
C LEU A 174 -2.53 18.90 7.53
N VAL A 175 -1.23 18.55 7.60
CA VAL A 175 -0.24 18.98 6.59
C VAL A 175 -0.63 18.46 5.21
N PHE A 176 -1.02 17.18 5.09
CA PHE A 176 -1.45 16.60 3.82
C PHE A 176 -2.67 17.35 3.25
N LEU A 177 -3.69 17.56 4.06
CA LEU A 177 -4.92 18.20 3.61
C LEU A 177 -4.73 19.68 3.28
N ALA A 178 -3.98 20.42 4.10
CA ALA A 178 -3.71 21.84 3.85
C ALA A 178 -2.84 22.07 2.60
N THR A 179 -1.86 21.17 2.37
CA THR A 179 -1.04 21.19 1.14
C THR A 179 -1.92 21.03 -0.09
N THR A 180 -2.76 20.01 -0.10
CA THR A 180 -3.61 19.69 -1.25
C THR A 180 -4.80 20.63 -1.40
N TRP A 181 -5.20 21.35 -0.33
CA TRP A 181 -6.15 22.47 -0.42
C TRP A 181 -5.66 23.53 -1.41
N LEU A 182 -4.36 23.85 -1.36
CA LEU A 182 -3.72 24.86 -2.20
C LEU A 182 -3.26 24.32 -3.58
N GLY A 183 -3.60 23.08 -3.93
CA GLY A 183 -3.15 22.45 -5.18
C GLY A 183 -1.67 22.12 -5.21
N ALA A 184 -0.99 22.20 -4.07
CA ALA A 184 0.39 21.79 -3.94
C ALA A 184 0.52 20.27 -3.79
N ILE A 185 1.72 19.74 -4.03
CA ILE A 185 2.02 18.31 -4.07
C ILE A 185 2.52 17.86 -2.70
N PHE A 186 1.83 16.90 -2.10
CA PHE A 186 2.24 16.32 -0.83
C PHE A 186 3.20 15.14 -1.02
N THR A 187 4.13 14.98 -0.06
CA THR A 187 4.98 13.80 0.03
C THR A 187 5.37 13.51 1.48
N SER A 188 5.63 12.26 1.81
CA SER A 188 6.15 11.83 3.13
C SER A 188 7.66 11.59 3.15
N ALA A 189 8.35 11.72 2.02
CA ALA A 189 9.82 11.70 1.91
C ALA A 189 10.24 12.23 0.54
N SER A 190 11.11 13.28 0.46
CA SER A 190 11.61 13.80 -0.82
C SER A 190 12.84 14.72 -0.63
N THR A 191 13.48 15.11 -1.74
CA THR A 191 14.70 15.95 -1.79
C THR A 191 14.52 17.30 -2.48
N ASP A 192 13.34 17.63 -3.06
CA ASP A 192 13.08 18.90 -3.76
C ASP A 192 11.81 19.55 -3.22
N MET A 193 11.93 20.50 -2.27
CA MET A 193 10.82 20.98 -1.44
C MET A 193 10.85 22.47 -1.12
N GLY A 194 9.63 23.04 -1.00
CA GLY A 194 9.42 24.38 -0.47
C GLY A 194 9.35 24.42 1.07
N PHE A 195 8.51 23.57 1.66
CA PHE A 195 8.31 23.44 3.12
C PHE A 195 8.49 22.00 3.57
N ALA A 196 9.14 21.85 4.75
CA ALA A 196 9.27 20.58 5.44
C ALA A 196 8.59 20.65 6.81
N PHE A 197 7.75 19.65 7.11
CA PHE A 197 7.16 19.45 8.43
C PHE A 197 7.79 18.20 9.03
N PHE A 198 8.21 18.28 10.28
CA PHE A 198 8.98 17.22 10.90
C PHE A 198 8.61 17.10 12.39
N ASP A 199 8.25 15.92 12.87
CA ASP A 199 8.02 15.69 14.29
C ASP A 199 9.29 16.00 15.10
N ASP A 200 9.17 16.76 16.22
CA ASP A 200 10.33 17.10 17.07
C ASP A 200 10.85 15.89 17.85
N ALA A 201 9.97 14.93 18.12
CA ALA A 201 10.31 13.66 18.74
C ALA A 201 9.47 12.52 18.17
N ALA A 202 9.90 11.27 18.39
CA ALA A 202 9.12 10.07 18.11
C ALA A 202 9.03 9.20 19.36
N VAL A 203 7.89 8.50 19.52
CA VAL A 203 7.71 7.47 20.54
C VAL A 203 7.37 6.17 19.83
N TYR A 204 8.18 5.16 20.01
CA TYR A 204 7.96 3.85 19.41
C TYR A 204 8.65 2.74 20.22
N ASN A 205 7.96 1.62 20.44
CA ASN A 205 8.42 0.51 21.27
C ASN A 205 8.83 0.95 22.68
N GLY A 206 8.06 1.85 23.31
CA GLY A 206 8.30 2.36 24.66
C GLY A 206 9.54 3.26 24.77
N ARG A 207 10.12 3.68 23.65
CA ARG A 207 11.30 4.56 23.63
C ARG A 207 10.95 5.91 23.00
N THR A 208 11.48 6.95 23.61
CA THR A 208 11.41 8.31 23.07
C THR A 208 12.71 8.62 22.33
N TRP A 209 12.57 9.18 21.13
CA TRP A 209 13.67 9.60 20.28
C TRP A 209 13.59 11.11 20.07
N ASP A 210 14.64 11.82 20.43
CA ASP A 210 14.83 13.23 20.04
C ASP A 210 15.22 13.28 18.56
N LEU A 211 14.43 13.98 17.75
CA LEU A 211 14.63 14.04 16.31
C LEU A 211 15.33 15.32 15.83
N ARG A 212 15.76 16.23 16.72
CA ARG A 212 16.39 17.51 16.37
C ARG A 212 17.68 17.36 15.57
N GLU A 213 18.49 16.34 15.85
CA GLU A 213 19.68 16.03 15.05
C GLU A 213 19.30 15.64 13.63
N LYS A 214 18.25 14.82 13.46
CA LYS A 214 17.73 14.45 12.13
C LYS A 214 17.13 15.64 11.39
N MET A 215 16.46 16.57 12.10
CA MET A 215 15.98 17.83 11.52
C MET A 215 17.15 18.63 10.94
N THR A 216 18.22 18.80 11.69
CA THR A 216 19.44 19.49 11.23
C THR A 216 20.03 18.83 9.99
N GLY A 217 20.14 17.50 9.99
CA GLY A 217 20.59 16.73 8.82
C GLY A 217 19.67 16.91 7.61
N THR A 218 18.36 16.94 7.81
CA THR A 218 17.36 17.16 6.77
C THR A 218 17.50 18.56 6.16
N ILE A 219 17.61 19.60 6.99
CA ILE A 219 17.81 20.99 6.55
C ILE A 219 19.08 21.08 5.69
N ASN A 220 20.19 20.50 6.16
CA ASN A 220 21.45 20.51 5.42
C ASN A 220 21.33 19.85 4.03
N GLY A 221 20.57 18.77 3.93
CA GLY A 221 20.23 18.13 2.66
C GLY A 221 19.33 18.98 1.76
N LEU A 222 18.39 19.73 2.34
CA LEU A 222 17.41 20.55 1.62
C LEU A 222 18.00 21.90 1.13
N ARG A 223 19.11 22.37 1.69
CA ARG A 223 19.75 23.63 1.27
C ARG A 223 20.20 23.66 -0.20
N ILE A 224 20.35 22.49 -0.81
CA ILE A 224 20.61 22.39 -2.26
C ILE A 224 19.37 22.74 -3.10
N CYS A 225 18.18 22.73 -2.50
CA CYS A 225 16.92 23.06 -3.16
C CYS A 225 16.73 24.59 -3.11
N SER A 226 16.74 25.24 -4.25
CA SER A 226 16.60 26.70 -4.36
C SER A 226 15.28 27.24 -3.76
N ASN A 227 14.25 26.40 -3.69
CA ASN A 227 12.93 26.77 -3.21
C ASN A 227 12.68 26.38 -1.73
N PHE A 228 13.66 25.79 -1.04
CA PHE A 228 13.51 25.45 0.37
C PHE A 228 13.39 26.72 1.20
N SER A 229 12.31 26.82 1.98
CA SER A 229 12.01 27.98 2.79
C SER A 229 12.24 27.72 4.28
N LYS A 230 11.52 26.77 4.86
CA LYS A 230 11.51 26.50 6.31
C LYS A 230 11.22 25.03 6.62
N LEU A 231 11.76 24.59 7.77
CA LEU A 231 11.33 23.37 8.44
C LEU A 231 10.44 23.74 9.63
N ILE A 232 9.26 23.19 9.70
CA ILE A 232 8.31 23.40 10.78
C ILE A 232 8.33 22.18 11.70
N ALA A 233 8.68 22.39 12.97
CA ALA A 233 8.70 21.37 14.00
C ALA A 233 7.29 21.09 14.52
N ILE A 234 6.78 19.88 14.28
CA ILE A 234 5.51 19.40 14.82
C ILE A 234 5.76 18.89 16.24
N PRO A 235 5.06 19.42 17.26
CA PRO A 235 5.28 19.00 18.64
C PRO A 235 4.73 17.59 18.88
N ARG A 236 5.57 16.72 19.43
CA ARG A 236 5.16 15.38 19.85
C ARG A 236 4.53 15.37 21.23
N PHE A 237 4.92 16.31 22.09
CA PHE A 237 4.49 16.44 23.48
C PHE A 237 3.83 17.80 23.73
N ASP A 238 3.08 17.92 24.82
CA ASP A 238 2.48 19.19 25.27
C ASP A 238 3.54 20.27 25.53
N GLN A 239 4.74 19.85 25.94
CA GLN A 239 5.93 20.67 25.99
C GLN A 239 6.81 20.36 24.78
N PRO A 240 6.78 21.18 23.71
CA PRO A 240 7.59 20.98 22.52
C PRO A 240 9.07 21.00 22.83
N LEU A 241 9.86 20.26 22.08
CA LEU A 241 11.32 20.39 22.16
C LEU A 241 11.76 21.75 21.62
N ASP A 242 12.76 22.35 22.28
CA ASP A 242 13.33 23.63 21.81
C ASP A 242 14.12 23.43 20.51
N VAL A 243 13.66 24.05 19.44
CA VAL A 243 14.29 24.06 18.12
C VAL A 243 14.92 25.42 17.76
N SER A 244 14.98 26.37 18.69
CA SER A 244 15.50 27.73 18.45
C SER A 244 16.97 27.76 17.99
N SER A 245 17.76 26.75 18.35
CA SER A 245 19.15 26.58 17.93
C SER A 245 19.32 26.01 16.53
N ILE A 246 18.24 25.53 15.89
CA ILE A 246 18.29 24.95 14.56
C ILE A 246 17.97 26.02 13.55
N ALA A 247 18.96 26.40 12.74
CA ALA A 247 18.76 27.38 11.67
C ALA A 247 17.66 26.90 10.69
N GLU A 248 16.82 27.85 10.23
CA GLU A 248 15.70 27.59 9.30
C GLU A 248 14.57 26.71 9.89
N ALA A 249 14.63 26.34 11.20
CA ALA A 249 13.54 25.70 11.88
C ALA A 249 12.59 26.72 12.52
N GLU A 250 11.29 26.40 12.56
CA GLU A 250 10.25 27.17 13.17
C GLU A 250 9.31 26.23 13.94
N THR A 251 8.79 26.67 15.10
CA THR A 251 7.82 25.84 15.85
C THR A 251 6.45 25.88 15.17
N TRP A 252 5.67 24.83 15.34
CA TRP A 252 4.28 24.74 14.88
C TRP A 252 3.42 25.93 15.37
N SER A 253 3.54 26.28 16.64
CA SER A 253 2.79 27.40 17.23
C SER A 253 3.17 28.75 16.63
N SER A 254 4.46 29.02 16.39
CA SER A 254 4.93 30.22 15.71
C SER A 254 4.43 30.26 14.27
N PHE A 255 4.50 29.12 13.58
CA PHE A 255 4.02 28.99 12.19
C PHE A 255 2.54 29.32 12.05
N LEU A 256 1.71 28.85 12.98
CA LEU A 256 0.26 29.14 13.02
C LEU A 256 -0.08 30.49 13.68
N GLY A 257 0.73 30.95 14.62
CA GLY A 257 0.42 32.11 15.48
C GLY A 257 0.43 33.47 14.75
N SER A 258 1.16 33.56 13.64
CA SER A 258 1.11 34.76 12.77
C SER A 258 -0.25 34.92 12.04
N SER A 259 -1.12 33.91 12.09
CA SER A 259 -2.49 33.95 11.55
C SER A 259 -3.59 34.01 12.62
N ALA A 260 -3.23 34.04 13.90
CA ALA A 260 -4.18 34.04 15.04
C ALA A 260 -4.70 35.42 15.45
N ALA A 261 -4.45 36.46 14.66
CA ALA A 261 -5.13 37.76 14.87
C ALA A 261 -6.64 37.56 14.70
N THR A 262 -7.41 37.95 15.68
CA THR A 262 -8.83 37.71 15.98
C THR A 262 -9.86 38.01 14.86
N HIS A 263 -9.42 38.40 13.69
CA HIS A 263 -10.14 38.46 12.42
C HIS A 263 -9.17 38.13 11.30
N GLY A 264 -8.61 36.89 11.30
CA GLY A 264 -7.65 36.45 10.31
C GLY A 264 -8.22 36.47 8.87
N PRO A 265 -7.36 36.54 7.87
CA PRO A 265 -7.80 36.51 6.48
C PRO A 265 -8.71 35.27 6.23
N LYS A 266 -9.76 35.46 5.45
CA LYS A 266 -10.63 34.38 5.01
C LYS A 266 -9.76 33.29 4.37
N ALA A 267 -10.05 32.03 4.67
CA ALA A 267 -9.33 30.91 4.05
C ALA A 267 -9.28 31.07 2.52
N PRO A 268 -8.14 30.77 1.88
CA PRO A 268 -8.06 30.81 0.43
C PRO A 268 -9.08 29.83 -0.18
N PRO A 269 -9.60 30.10 -1.38
CA PRO A 269 -10.45 29.14 -2.08
C PRO A 269 -9.68 27.84 -2.35
N PHE A 270 -10.39 26.72 -2.49
CA PHE A 270 -9.79 25.47 -2.92
C PHE A 270 -9.18 25.63 -4.33
N ALA A 271 -7.91 25.30 -4.46
CA ALA A 271 -7.27 25.23 -5.77
C ALA A 271 -7.71 23.93 -6.47
N ARG A 272 -8.70 24.04 -7.34
CA ARG A 272 -9.14 22.92 -8.18
C ARG A 272 -8.18 22.79 -9.34
N ILE A 273 -7.44 21.69 -9.39
CA ILE A 273 -6.44 21.38 -10.40
C ILE A 273 -6.97 20.36 -11.43
N PRO A 274 -6.40 20.27 -12.63
CA PRO A 274 -6.84 19.31 -13.65
C PRO A 274 -6.89 17.87 -13.13
N PHE A 275 -7.82 17.05 -13.61
CA PHE A 275 -7.98 15.65 -13.19
C PHE A 275 -6.67 14.86 -13.22
N HIS A 276 -5.85 15.08 -14.23
CA HIS A 276 -4.56 14.43 -14.43
C HIS A 276 -3.37 15.13 -13.76
N ALA A 277 -3.62 16.21 -12.99
CA ALA A 277 -2.53 16.96 -12.35
C ALA A 277 -1.89 16.16 -11.19
N PRO A 278 -0.56 16.27 -11.01
CA PRO A 278 0.15 15.74 -9.87
C PRO A 278 -0.35 16.35 -8.56
N PHE A 279 -0.51 15.52 -7.51
CA PHE A 279 -0.84 16.03 -6.17
C PHE A 279 -0.13 15.25 -5.06
N LEU A 280 0.46 14.09 -5.38
CA LEU A 280 1.06 13.19 -4.41
C LEU A 280 2.31 12.53 -5.00
N ILE A 281 3.40 12.50 -4.22
CA ILE A 281 4.61 11.73 -4.53
C ILE A 281 4.78 10.67 -3.45
N CYS A 282 4.79 9.40 -3.87
CA CYS A 282 5.08 8.27 -2.99
C CYS A 282 6.37 7.59 -3.40
N TYR A 283 7.12 7.10 -2.41
CA TYR A 283 8.36 6.39 -2.67
C TYR A 283 8.18 4.89 -2.55
N SER A 284 8.67 4.15 -3.52
CA SER A 284 8.84 2.71 -3.41
C SER A 284 10.32 2.33 -3.47
N SER A 285 10.69 1.29 -2.73
CA SER A 285 12.03 0.72 -2.81
C SER A 285 12.20 0.09 -4.19
N GLY A 286 12.89 0.77 -5.09
CA GLY A 286 13.27 0.19 -6.38
C GLY A 286 14.21 -1.01 -6.16
N THR A 287 14.10 -2.04 -6.98
CA THR A 287 15.05 -3.16 -7.03
C THR A 287 16.47 -2.72 -7.42
N THR A 288 16.61 -1.51 -7.93
CA THR A 288 17.87 -0.91 -8.44
C THR A 288 18.58 0.02 -7.46
N GLY A 289 18.16 0.11 -6.20
CA GLY A 289 18.86 0.85 -5.14
C GLY A 289 18.32 2.27 -4.89
N ILE A 290 17.98 3.06 -5.91
CA ILE A 290 17.40 4.40 -5.73
C ILE A 290 15.88 4.29 -5.69
N PRO A 291 15.21 4.79 -4.63
CA PRO A 291 13.75 4.77 -4.56
C PRO A 291 13.09 5.41 -5.79
N LYS A 292 11.98 4.83 -6.25
CA LYS A 292 11.15 5.43 -7.29
C LYS A 292 10.28 6.50 -6.64
N ALA A 293 10.38 7.74 -7.09
CA ALA A 293 9.51 8.84 -6.66
C ALA A 293 8.25 8.87 -7.54
N ILE A 294 7.27 8.07 -7.21
CA ILE A 294 6.08 7.80 -8.01
C ILE A 294 5.07 8.92 -7.83
N VAL A 295 4.65 9.54 -8.92
CA VAL A 295 3.74 10.69 -8.93
C VAL A 295 2.33 10.25 -9.31
N HIS A 296 1.36 10.52 -8.43
CA HIS A 296 -0.04 10.20 -8.65
C HIS A 296 -0.88 11.42 -8.98
N THR A 297 -1.90 11.20 -9.83
CA THR A 297 -2.86 12.23 -10.23
C THR A 297 -4.01 12.35 -9.25
N VAL A 298 -4.50 13.57 -9.05
CA VAL A 298 -5.57 13.85 -8.09
C VAL A 298 -6.87 13.14 -8.45
N GLY A 299 -7.30 13.23 -9.69
CA GLY A 299 -8.58 12.62 -10.13
C GLY A 299 -8.50 11.11 -10.22
N GLY A 300 -7.37 10.59 -10.73
CA GLY A 300 -7.14 9.15 -10.81
C GLY A 300 -7.21 8.50 -9.44
N LEU A 301 -6.58 9.10 -8.43
CA LEU A 301 -6.62 8.55 -7.08
C LEU A 301 -8.00 8.69 -6.44
N ILE A 302 -8.66 9.86 -6.49
CA ILE A 302 -10.02 10.04 -5.93
C ILE A 302 -10.99 9.01 -6.51
N LEU A 303 -11.01 8.85 -7.83
CA LEU A 303 -11.96 7.94 -8.47
C LEU A 303 -11.66 6.47 -8.17
N ASN A 304 -10.36 6.09 -8.18
CA ASN A 304 -9.97 4.72 -7.86
C ASN A 304 -10.29 4.35 -6.41
N VAL A 305 -9.90 5.21 -5.44
CA VAL A 305 -10.15 4.89 -4.03
C VAL A 305 -11.64 4.90 -3.70
N THR A 306 -12.44 5.77 -4.34
CA THR A 306 -13.90 5.75 -4.20
C THR A 306 -14.46 4.43 -4.70
N LYS A 307 -14.00 3.94 -5.85
CA LYS A 307 -14.37 2.63 -6.39
C LYS A 307 -13.99 1.49 -5.42
N GLU A 308 -12.73 1.44 -4.97
CA GLU A 308 -12.24 0.36 -4.11
C GLU A 308 -12.91 0.40 -2.73
N GLU A 309 -12.99 1.57 -2.11
CA GLU A 309 -13.56 1.71 -0.78
C GLU A 309 -15.06 1.39 -0.74
N ARG A 310 -15.86 1.97 -1.66
CA ARG A 310 -17.31 1.79 -1.62
C ARG A 310 -17.75 0.46 -2.21
N LEU A 311 -17.24 0.10 -3.40
CA LEU A 311 -17.70 -1.10 -4.11
C LEU A 311 -17.05 -2.36 -3.54
N HIS A 312 -15.73 -2.37 -3.39
CA HIS A 312 -14.98 -3.56 -2.98
C HIS A 312 -14.95 -3.75 -1.46
N HIS A 313 -14.70 -2.68 -0.69
CA HIS A 313 -14.49 -2.77 0.76
C HIS A 313 -15.72 -2.38 1.58
N ARG A 314 -16.80 -1.97 0.95
CA ARG A 314 -18.09 -1.58 1.60
C ARG A 314 -17.95 -0.42 2.59
N THR A 315 -17.01 0.49 2.36
CA THR A 315 -16.80 1.67 3.21
C THR A 315 -17.91 2.71 2.97
N SER A 316 -18.48 3.21 4.04
CA SER A 316 -19.55 4.22 4.04
C SER A 316 -19.33 5.26 5.14
N ALA A 317 -20.27 6.19 5.27
CA ALA A 317 -20.25 7.19 6.35
C ALA A 317 -20.40 6.57 7.76
N ASP A 318 -20.92 5.35 7.86
CA ASP A 318 -21.05 4.64 9.14
C ASP A 318 -19.81 3.80 9.49
N THR A 319 -18.84 3.75 8.59
CA THR A 319 -17.60 2.99 8.80
C THR A 319 -16.72 3.68 9.84
N ILE A 320 -16.19 2.87 10.75
CA ILE A 320 -15.12 3.24 11.68
C ILE A 320 -13.91 2.42 11.27
N ALA A 321 -12.90 3.10 10.69
CA ALA A 321 -11.76 2.42 10.08
C ALA A 321 -10.49 2.61 10.92
N LEU A 322 -9.83 1.51 11.24
CA LEU A 322 -8.47 1.46 11.78
C LEU A 322 -7.56 0.80 10.76
N GLN A 323 -6.59 1.53 10.21
CA GLN A 323 -5.52 0.97 9.39
C GLN A 323 -4.20 1.11 10.12
N PHE A 324 -3.57 -0.02 10.49
CA PHE A 324 -2.21 0.04 11.02
C PHE A 324 -1.22 0.31 9.87
N THR A 325 -0.57 1.47 9.91
CA THR A 325 0.34 1.93 8.84
C THR A 325 1.32 2.99 9.33
N THR A 326 2.39 3.19 8.58
CA THR A 326 3.29 4.35 8.69
C THR A 326 2.97 5.37 7.59
N THR A 327 3.31 6.64 7.79
CA THR A 327 3.05 7.73 6.84
C THR A 327 3.81 7.59 5.51
N SER A 328 4.94 6.89 5.52
CA SER A 328 5.75 6.62 4.32
C SER A 328 5.25 5.47 3.45
N TRP A 329 4.20 4.77 3.88
CA TRP A 329 3.59 3.68 3.11
C TRP A 329 2.29 4.14 2.46
N ILE A 330 2.02 3.68 1.23
CA ILE A 330 0.81 4.07 0.48
C ILE A 330 -0.49 3.81 1.27
N MET A 331 -0.50 2.85 2.20
CA MET A 331 -1.66 2.55 3.04
C MET A 331 -2.07 3.74 3.93
N TYR A 332 -1.17 4.67 4.24
CA TYR A 332 -1.52 5.93 4.90
C TYR A 332 -2.43 6.81 4.03
N VAL A 333 -2.11 6.95 2.76
CA VAL A 333 -2.92 7.72 1.81
C VAL A 333 -4.31 7.07 1.64
N LEU A 334 -4.35 5.73 1.56
CA LEU A 334 -5.60 4.98 1.48
C LEU A 334 -6.42 5.07 2.78
N GLN A 335 -5.76 5.13 3.95
CA GLN A 335 -6.43 5.43 5.23
C GLN A 335 -7.10 6.81 5.19
N VAL A 336 -6.35 7.86 4.82
CA VAL A 336 -6.89 9.23 4.70
C VAL A 336 -8.05 9.27 3.72
N ALA A 337 -7.97 8.52 2.62
CA ALA A 337 -9.03 8.42 1.62
C ALA A 337 -10.36 7.86 2.17
N GLY A 338 -10.36 7.14 3.29
CA GLY A 338 -11.60 6.73 3.97
C GLY A 338 -12.52 7.90 4.33
N LEU A 339 -11.95 9.09 4.59
CA LEU A 339 -12.70 10.32 4.83
C LEU A 339 -13.53 10.78 3.60
N LEU A 340 -13.15 10.40 2.37
CA LEU A 340 -13.97 10.68 1.18
C LEU A 340 -15.39 10.13 1.35
N MET A 341 -15.50 8.95 1.97
CA MET A 341 -16.79 8.26 2.22
C MET A 341 -17.52 8.79 3.45
N GLY A 342 -16.94 9.71 4.22
CA GLY A 342 -17.47 10.18 5.51
C GLY A 342 -17.19 9.22 6.67
N ALA A 343 -16.32 8.25 6.51
CA ALA A 343 -15.91 7.31 7.57
C ALA A 343 -15.17 8.03 8.70
N ARG A 344 -15.30 7.52 9.93
CA ARG A 344 -14.47 7.91 11.06
C ARG A 344 -13.15 7.14 11.00
N LEU A 345 -12.02 7.84 11.06
CA LEU A 345 -10.70 7.20 11.12
C LEU A 345 -10.20 7.09 12.55
N VAL A 346 -9.66 5.94 12.91
CA VAL A 346 -8.88 5.74 14.12
C VAL A 346 -7.40 5.75 13.71
N LEU A 347 -6.68 6.81 14.09
CA LEU A 347 -5.25 6.94 13.86
C LEU A 347 -4.52 6.37 15.07
N TYR A 348 -3.68 5.38 14.87
CA TYR A 348 -2.84 4.81 15.92
C TYR A 348 -1.37 5.12 15.65
N ASP A 349 -0.76 5.89 16.54
CA ASP A 349 0.65 6.26 16.51
C ASP A 349 1.40 5.50 17.60
N GLY A 350 1.84 4.30 17.26
CA GLY A 350 2.58 3.44 18.18
C GLY A 350 2.88 2.05 17.64
N SER A 351 3.57 1.27 18.46
CA SER A 351 3.84 -0.14 18.16
C SER A 351 2.57 -0.99 18.29
N PRO A 352 2.29 -1.91 17.36
CA PRO A 352 1.16 -2.82 17.46
C PRO A 352 1.40 -3.95 18.46
N MET A 353 2.56 -3.94 19.15
CA MET A 353 3.01 -4.97 20.08
C MET A 353 3.18 -4.45 21.51
N LEU A 354 2.89 -3.16 21.78
CA LEU A 354 3.02 -2.54 23.10
C LEU A 354 1.72 -1.90 23.57
N PRO A 355 1.37 -2.05 24.87
CA PRO A 355 2.14 -2.72 25.94
C PRO A 355 2.26 -4.24 25.74
N ASP A 356 1.32 -4.84 25.01
CA ASP A 356 1.36 -6.22 24.58
C ASP A 356 0.68 -6.41 23.21
N LYS A 357 0.66 -7.63 22.68
CA LYS A 357 0.11 -7.95 21.35
C LYS A 357 -1.40 -7.72 21.20
N LYS A 358 -2.12 -7.44 22.29
CA LYS A 358 -3.58 -7.25 22.30
C LYS A 358 -3.97 -5.79 22.05
N VAL A 359 -3.03 -4.84 22.10
CA VAL A 359 -3.33 -3.41 22.03
C VAL A 359 -4.24 -3.02 20.86
N LEU A 360 -3.98 -3.53 19.65
CA LEU A 360 -4.87 -3.25 18.52
C LEU A 360 -6.21 -3.96 18.66
N VAL A 361 -6.23 -5.16 19.24
CA VAL A 361 -7.48 -5.92 19.51
C VAL A 361 -8.39 -5.15 20.47
N GLU A 362 -7.82 -4.59 21.53
CA GLU A 362 -8.55 -3.76 22.51
C GLU A 362 -9.09 -2.48 21.87
N ILE A 363 -8.31 -1.83 20.98
CA ILE A 363 -8.76 -0.66 20.22
C ILE A 363 -9.94 -1.01 19.29
N LEU A 364 -9.95 -2.21 18.68
CA LEU A 364 -11.07 -2.64 17.81
C LEU A 364 -12.41 -2.61 18.56
N ASP A 365 -12.45 -3.14 19.79
CA ASP A 365 -13.64 -3.17 20.61
C ASP A 365 -13.99 -1.77 21.15
N GLU A 366 -13.03 -1.14 21.81
CA GLU A 366 -13.22 0.16 22.45
C GLU A 366 -13.72 1.23 21.47
N GLN A 367 -13.16 1.27 20.28
CA GLN A 367 -13.55 2.22 19.25
C GLN A 367 -14.71 1.73 18.38
N ARG A 368 -15.21 0.52 18.60
CA ARG A 368 -16.27 -0.10 17.80
C ARG A 368 -15.90 -0.13 16.31
N VAL A 369 -14.64 -0.48 16.02
CA VAL A 369 -14.10 -0.52 14.65
C VAL A 369 -14.92 -1.47 13.80
N THR A 370 -15.32 -1.01 12.60
CA THR A 370 -16.07 -1.82 11.63
C THR A 370 -15.19 -2.31 10.49
N LYS A 371 -14.09 -1.60 10.19
CA LYS A 371 -13.11 -1.98 9.16
C LYS A 371 -11.70 -1.92 9.75
N PHE A 372 -11.02 -3.04 9.76
CA PHE A 372 -9.66 -3.15 10.28
C PHE A 372 -8.67 -3.53 9.18
N GLY A 373 -7.64 -2.71 9.00
CA GLY A 373 -6.55 -2.97 8.05
C GLY A 373 -5.24 -3.34 8.75
N THR A 374 -4.68 -4.49 8.37
CA THR A 374 -3.47 -5.04 8.99
C THR A 374 -2.57 -5.74 7.97
N SER A 375 -1.56 -6.44 8.44
CA SER A 375 -0.63 -7.23 7.62
C SER A 375 -0.69 -8.72 7.97
N PRO A 376 -0.36 -9.62 7.03
CA PRO A 376 -0.18 -11.04 7.31
C PRO A 376 0.76 -11.33 8.48
N ARG A 377 1.81 -10.50 8.64
CA ARG A 377 2.75 -10.65 9.75
C ARG A 377 2.08 -10.46 11.11
N TRP A 378 1.23 -9.43 11.28
CA TRP A 378 0.52 -9.22 12.54
C TRP A 378 -0.43 -10.38 12.84
N LEU A 379 -1.18 -10.85 11.81
CA LEU A 379 -2.05 -12.03 11.95
C LEU A 379 -1.27 -13.28 12.36
N SER A 380 -0.12 -13.52 11.73
CA SER A 380 0.77 -14.64 12.06
C SER A 380 1.31 -14.56 13.50
N GLU A 381 1.72 -13.36 13.95
CA GLU A 381 2.20 -13.16 15.32
C GLU A 381 1.13 -13.46 16.38
N LEU A 382 -0.13 -13.10 16.13
CA LEU A 382 -1.23 -13.46 17.02
C LEU A 382 -1.51 -14.96 17.00
N ALA A 383 -1.58 -15.56 15.80
CA ALA A 383 -1.84 -16.99 15.66
C ALA A 383 -0.81 -17.85 16.39
N VAL A 384 0.49 -17.56 16.17
CA VAL A 384 1.60 -18.27 16.83
C VAL A 384 1.63 -18.05 18.33
N SER A 385 1.18 -16.88 18.80
CA SER A 385 1.09 -16.58 20.23
C SER A 385 -0.19 -17.10 20.88
N HIS A 386 -1.05 -17.82 20.14
CA HIS A 386 -2.36 -18.27 20.57
C HIS A 386 -3.26 -17.14 21.12
N VAL A 387 -3.10 -15.95 20.57
CA VAL A 387 -3.94 -14.78 20.87
C VAL A 387 -5.06 -14.74 19.86
N ASN A 388 -6.23 -15.21 20.24
CA ASN A 388 -7.43 -15.17 19.41
C ASN A 388 -8.26 -13.93 19.76
N PRO A 389 -8.35 -12.92 18.90
CA PRO A 389 -9.04 -11.67 19.21
C PRO A 389 -10.48 -11.85 19.74
N ARG A 390 -11.27 -12.75 19.16
CA ARG A 390 -12.66 -12.98 19.56
C ARG A 390 -12.84 -13.59 20.97
N ASP A 391 -11.77 -14.18 21.53
CA ASP A 391 -11.79 -14.74 22.89
C ASP A 391 -11.44 -13.68 23.95
N ILE A 392 -11.00 -12.47 23.51
CA ILE A 392 -10.50 -11.41 24.37
C ILE A 392 -11.50 -10.26 24.49
N VAL A 393 -12.10 -9.85 23.35
CA VAL A 393 -12.98 -8.67 23.26
C VAL A 393 -14.21 -8.96 22.39
N ASN A 394 -15.20 -8.06 22.43
CA ASN A 394 -16.35 -8.12 21.53
C ASN A 394 -16.00 -7.53 20.17
N LEU A 395 -16.03 -8.37 19.13
CA LEU A 395 -15.75 -7.99 17.74
C LEU A 395 -17.01 -7.93 16.85
N ASP A 396 -18.21 -7.88 17.42
CA ASP A 396 -19.48 -7.87 16.65
C ASP A 396 -19.59 -6.68 15.71
N SER A 397 -18.89 -5.57 16.02
CA SER A 397 -18.84 -4.39 15.16
C SER A 397 -17.99 -4.58 13.91
N VAL A 398 -17.00 -5.47 13.93
CA VAL A 398 -16.07 -5.68 12.82
C VAL A 398 -16.81 -6.35 11.65
N GLN A 399 -16.79 -5.71 10.48
CA GLN A 399 -17.42 -6.20 9.26
C GLN A 399 -16.39 -6.63 8.21
N VAL A 400 -15.25 -5.96 8.18
CA VAL A 400 -14.20 -6.19 7.19
C VAL A 400 -12.84 -6.18 7.87
N VAL A 401 -12.02 -7.18 7.56
CA VAL A 401 -10.58 -7.19 7.84
C VAL A 401 -9.84 -7.19 6.52
N THR A 402 -8.98 -6.19 6.29
CA THR A 402 -8.12 -6.15 5.11
C THR A 402 -6.71 -6.56 5.48
N SER A 403 -6.06 -7.36 4.62
CA SER A 403 -4.68 -7.82 4.81
C SER A 403 -3.86 -7.56 3.55
N THR A 404 -2.70 -6.93 3.71
CA THR A 404 -1.80 -6.59 2.59
C THR A 404 -0.34 -6.44 3.03
N GLY A 405 0.55 -6.28 2.04
CA GLY A 405 1.98 -6.02 2.25
C GLY A 405 2.87 -7.22 2.05
N MET A 406 2.35 -8.42 2.17
CA MET A 406 2.99 -9.70 1.86
C MET A 406 1.93 -10.77 1.57
N PRO A 407 2.28 -11.91 0.96
CA PRO A 407 1.33 -13.01 0.77
C PRO A 407 0.75 -13.49 2.11
N LEU A 408 -0.56 -13.71 2.14
CA LEU A 408 -1.26 -14.30 3.28
C LEU A 408 -1.29 -15.83 3.09
N ALA A 409 -0.72 -16.57 4.02
CA ALA A 409 -0.66 -18.03 3.96
C ALA A 409 -2.05 -18.66 4.19
N ASP A 410 -2.31 -19.80 3.55
CA ASP A 410 -3.62 -20.46 3.56
C ASP A 410 -4.12 -20.80 4.97
N HIS A 411 -3.24 -21.29 5.86
CA HIS A 411 -3.60 -21.58 7.25
C HIS A 411 -4.03 -20.35 8.04
N LEU A 412 -3.58 -19.14 7.67
CA LEU A 412 -4.03 -17.89 8.30
C LEU A 412 -5.43 -17.49 7.84
N PHE A 413 -5.83 -17.81 6.59
CA PHE A 413 -7.22 -17.68 6.18
C PHE A 413 -8.13 -18.54 7.08
N GLU A 414 -7.77 -19.80 7.29
CA GLU A 414 -8.53 -20.70 8.14
C GLU A 414 -8.56 -20.22 9.59
N TRP A 415 -7.42 -19.86 10.16
CA TRP A 415 -7.32 -19.34 11.53
C TRP A 415 -8.20 -18.10 11.76
N VAL A 416 -8.25 -17.17 10.77
CA VAL A 416 -9.09 -15.97 10.86
C VAL A 416 -10.55 -16.35 11.12
N TYR A 417 -11.09 -17.35 10.44
CA TYR A 417 -12.49 -17.78 10.58
C TYR A 417 -12.71 -18.79 11.71
N ASP A 418 -11.74 -19.67 11.93
CA ASP A 418 -11.89 -20.74 12.92
C ASP A 418 -11.62 -20.26 14.35
N ALA A 419 -10.75 -19.24 14.52
CA ALA A 419 -10.28 -18.81 15.83
C ALA A 419 -10.26 -17.29 16.08
N ALA A 420 -9.95 -16.45 15.08
CA ALA A 420 -9.58 -15.07 15.35
C ALA A 420 -10.76 -14.08 15.34
N PHE A 421 -11.62 -14.15 14.33
CA PHE A 421 -12.71 -13.20 14.11
C PHE A 421 -14.07 -13.89 14.03
N PRO A 422 -15.16 -13.15 14.26
CA PRO A 422 -16.51 -13.68 14.05
C PRO A 422 -16.74 -14.12 12.59
N PRO A 423 -17.56 -15.16 12.33
CA PRO A 423 -17.75 -15.73 10.99
C PRO A 423 -18.45 -14.79 9.99
N HIS A 424 -19.06 -13.69 10.45
CA HIS A 424 -19.65 -12.68 9.58
C HIS A 424 -18.64 -11.71 8.98
N VAL A 425 -17.42 -11.68 9.49
CA VAL A 425 -16.36 -10.77 9.04
C VAL A 425 -15.83 -11.20 7.67
N GLN A 426 -15.82 -10.29 6.72
CA GLN A 426 -15.17 -10.54 5.43
C GLN A 426 -13.67 -10.30 5.54
N LEU A 427 -12.85 -11.31 5.27
CA LEU A 427 -11.41 -11.15 5.09
C LEU A 427 -11.13 -10.76 3.63
N ILE A 428 -10.56 -9.59 3.43
CA ILE A 428 -10.12 -9.08 2.14
C ILE A 428 -8.61 -9.15 2.06
N ASN A 429 -8.08 -10.15 1.36
CA ASN A 429 -6.67 -10.20 1.03
C ASN A 429 -6.41 -9.35 -0.21
N MET A 430 -5.57 -8.31 -0.08
CA MET A 430 -5.31 -7.34 -1.14
C MET A 430 -3.88 -7.46 -1.65
N SER A 431 -3.71 -7.37 -2.96
CA SER A 431 -2.42 -7.16 -3.60
C SER A 431 -2.49 -6.00 -4.58
N GLY A 432 -1.59 -5.07 -4.40
CA GLY A 432 -1.44 -3.87 -5.18
C GLY A 432 -0.11 -3.22 -4.83
N GLY A 433 0.03 -1.94 -5.05
CA GLY A 433 1.30 -1.30 -4.73
C GLY A 433 1.24 0.22 -4.69
N THR A 434 2.33 0.77 -4.17
CA THR A 434 2.62 2.20 -4.26
C THR A 434 2.60 2.66 -5.72
N ASP A 435 2.99 1.77 -6.64
CA ASP A 435 3.08 2.05 -8.06
C ASP A 435 1.76 2.47 -8.68
N ILE A 436 0.63 1.95 -8.19
CA ILE A 436 -0.71 2.29 -8.72
C ILE A 436 -1.62 2.93 -7.67
N ALA A 437 -1.18 3.09 -6.44
CA ALA A 437 -1.99 3.57 -5.32
C ALA A 437 -3.39 2.90 -5.28
N GLY A 438 -3.40 1.58 -5.40
CA GLY A 438 -4.59 0.75 -5.48
C GLY A 438 -4.27 -0.73 -5.61
N CYS A 439 -5.25 -1.52 -6.01
CA CYS A 439 -5.17 -2.98 -6.06
C CYS A 439 -5.22 -3.53 -7.48
N PHE A 440 -4.41 -4.55 -7.76
CA PHE A 440 -4.62 -5.48 -8.89
C PHE A 440 -5.58 -6.60 -8.49
N GLY A 441 -5.39 -7.15 -7.28
CA GLY A 441 -6.28 -8.13 -6.69
C GLY A 441 -6.84 -7.65 -5.35
N THR A 442 -8.14 -7.82 -5.14
CA THR A 442 -8.83 -7.37 -3.91
C THR A 442 -10.05 -8.23 -3.63
N GLY A 443 -10.79 -7.90 -2.55
CA GLY A 443 -12.07 -8.54 -2.24
C GLY A 443 -13.24 -7.91 -2.98
N ASN A 444 -14.38 -8.57 -2.89
CA ASN A 444 -15.67 -8.03 -3.32
C ASN A 444 -16.81 -8.72 -2.57
N PRO A 445 -17.97 -8.08 -2.41
CA PRO A 445 -19.10 -8.67 -1.69
C PRO A 445 -19.94 -9.66 -2.53
N LEU A 446 -19.70 -9.78 -3.84
CA LEU A 446 -20.52 -10.57 -4.75
C LEU A 446 -20.01 -12.01 -4.94
N THR A 447 -18.79 -12.31 -4.45
CA THR A 447 -18.22 -13.66 -4.50
C THR A 447 -17.83 -14.14 -3.11
N PRO A 448 -17.84 -15.46 -2.86
CA PRO A 448 -17.35 -16.02 -1.61
C PRO A 448 -15.86 -15.77 -1.40
N VAL A 449 -15.45 -15.73 -0.12
CA VAL A 449 -14.03 -15.87 0.26
C VAL A 449 -13.71 -17.35 0.34
N PHE A 450 -12.69 -17.75 -0.37
CA PHE A 450 -12.09 -19.08 -0.30
C PHE A 450 -10.71 -19.01 0.35
N VAL A 451 -10.21 -20.14 0.82
CA VAL A 451 -8.81 -20.22 1.28
C VAL A 451 -7.87 -19.85 0.12
N GLY A 452 -6.98 -18.90 0.39
CA GLY A 452 -5.91 -18.48 -0.53
C GLY A 452 -6.31 -17.43 -1.58
N GLY A 453 -5.34 -16.58 -1.89
CA GLY A 453 -5.43 -15.55 -2.91
C GLY A 453 -6.31 -14.35 -2.59
N ALA A 454 -6.46 -13.43 -3.54
CA ALA A 454 -7.45 -12.35 -3.54
C ALA A 454 -8.71 -12.83 -4.25
N GLN A 455 -9.90 -12.38 -3.81
CA GLN A 455 -11.19 -12.86 -4.36
C GLN A 455 -11.36 -12.57 -5.87
N GLY A 456 -10.70 -11.53 -6.39
CA GLY A 456 -10.74 -11.19 -7.80
C GLY A 456 -9.97 -9.91 -8.12
N PRO A 457 -9.97 -9.49 -9.38
CA PRO A 457 -9.33 -8.25 -9.81
C PRO A 457 -10.10 -7.01 -9.35
N SER A 458 -9.40 -5.87 -9.23
CA SER A 458 -10.04 -4.56 -9.04
C SER A 458 -10.78 -4.16 -10.31
N LEU A 459 -12.03 -3.69 -10.20
CA LEU A 459 -12.83 -3.24 -11.34
C LEU A 459 -12.10 -2.16 -12.15
N GLY A 460 -12.22 -2.21 -13.47
CA GLY A 460 -11.62 -1.24 -14.38
C GLY A 460 -10.10 -1.36 -14.58
N VAL A 461 -9.44 -2.33 -13.92
CA VAL A 461 -8.00 -2.61 -14.13
C VAL A 461 -7.86 -3.87 -14.99
N PRO A 462 -7.47 -3.75 -16.28
CA PRO A 462 -7.46 -4.87 -17.22
C PRO A 462 -6.23 -5.77 -17.03
N ILE A 463 -6.28 -6.65 -16.04
CA ILE A 463 -5.17 -7.57 -15.74
C ILE A 463 -5.19 -8.82 -16.62
N ALA A 464 -4.00 -9.36 -16.87
CA ALA A 464 -3.77 -10.68 -17.41
C ALA A 464 -2.52 -11.31 -16.76
N ILE A 465 -2.39 -12.63 -16.92
CA ILE A 465 -1.17 -13.35 -16.54
C ILE A 465 -0.48 -13.77 -17.84
N TYR A 466 0.73 -13.26 -18.06
CA TYR A 466 1.50 -13.54 -19.28
C TYR A 466 2.57 -14.60 -19.05
N ASP A 467 2.90 -15.31 -20.11
CA ASP A 467 3.98 -16.30 -20.08
C ASP A 467 5.33 -15.61 -19.78
N ALA A 468 5.84 -15.88 -18.58
CA ALA A 468 7.12 -15.35 -18.13
C ALA A 468 8.32 -15.97 -18.87
N SER A 469 8.15 -17.09 -19.62
CA SER A 469 9.21 -17.75 -20.40
C SER A 469 9.43 -17.13 -21.77
N SER A 470 8.47 -16.35 -22.27
CA SER A 470 8.58 -15.66 -23.56
C SER A 470 9.85 -14.81 -23.62
N SER A 471 10.67 -14.98 -24.66
CA SER A 471 11.90 -14.20 -24.88
C SER A 471 11.67 -12.94 -25.74
N GLY A 472 10.48 -12.79 -26.33
CA GLY A 472 10.12 -11.66 -27.17
C GLY A 472 9.44 -10.53 -26.38
N SER A 473 9.32 -9.36 -27.02
CA SER A 473 8.57 -8.21 -26.49
C SER A 473 7.05 -8.36 -26.63
N VAL A 474 6.58 -9.31 -27.42
CA VAL A 474 5.16 -9.64 -27.56
C VAL A 474 4.81 -10.73 -26.55
N GLY A 475 4.06 -10.34 -25.52
CA GLY A 475 3.57 -11.28 -24.51
C GLY A 475 2.29 -11.98 -24.94
N SER A 476 2.01 -13.14 -24.35
CA SER A 476 0.76 -13.87 -24.53
C SER A 476 0.18 -14.31 -23.18
N PRO A 477 -1.16 -14.23 -23.02
CA PRO A 477 -1.81 -14.68 -21.80
C PRO A 477 -1.70 -16.21 -21.67
N VAL A 478 -1.50 -16.66 -20.43
CA VAL A 478 -1.54 -18.09 -20.10
C VAL A 478 -2.95 -18.56 -19.77
N ALA A 479 -3.20 -19.86 -19.85
CA ALA A 479 -4.45 -20.45 -19.42
C ALA A 479 -4.64 -20.32 -17.90
N LEU A 480 -5.90 -20.29 -17.43
CA LEU A 480 -6.22 -20.35 -16.02
C LEU A 480 -5.57 -21.57 -15.36
N GLY A 481 -5.07 -21.41 -14.17
CA GLY A 481 -4.32 -22.46 -13.48
C GLY A 481 -2.84 -22.54 -13.87
N THR A 482 -2.38 -21.70 -14.80
CA THR A 482 -0.96 -21.57 -15.14
C THR A 482 -0.39 -20.29 -14.55
N SER A 483 0.79 -20.39 -13.93
CA SER A 483 1.48 -19.25 -13.36
C SER A 483 2.24 -18.44 -14.40
N GLY A 484 2.35 -17.14 -14.18
CA GLY A 484 3.07 -16.23 -15.05
C GLY A 484 3.20 -14.84 -14.45
N GLU A 485 3.58 -13.88 -15.25
CA GLU A 485 3.81 -12.51 -14.85
C GLU A 485 2.52 -11.68 -14.91
N LEU A 486 2.21 -10.96 -13.82
CA LEU A 486 1.05 -10.07 -13.75
C LEU A 486 1.28 -8.85 -14.64
N VAL A 487 0.35 -8.64 -15.56
CA VAL A 487 0.37 -7.49 -16.47
C VAL A 487 -0.97 -6.75 -16.46
N ALA A 488 -0.95 -5.46 -16.88
CA ALA A 488 -2.15 -4.75 -17.30
C ALA A 488 -2.06 -4.43 -18.80
N THR A 489 -3.12 -4.79 -19.53
CA THR A 489 -3.12 -4.81 -21.00
C THR A 489 -3.66 -3.54 -21.64
N ALA A 490 -4.21 -2.63 -20.82
CA ALA A 490 -4.70 -1.34 -21.26
C ALA A 490 -4.67 -0.32 -20.12
N ALA A 491 -4.74 0.97 -20.44
CA ALA A 491 -4.71 2.06 -19.46
C ALA A 491 -5.86 1.97 -18.45
N PHE A 492 -5.58 2.30 -17.21
CA PHE A 492 -6.52 2.37 -16.10
C PHE A 492 -6.33 3.69 -15.33
N VAL A 493 -7.36 4.14 -14.63
CA VAL A 493 -7.47 5.54 -14.17
C VAL A 493 -6.42 5.97 -13.15
N ASN A 494 -5.91 5.04 -12.35
CA ASN A 494 -4.94 5.28 -11.27
C ASN A 494 -3.50 4.92 -11.64
N MET A 495 -3.17 4.88 -12.93
CA MET A 495 -1.77 4.83 -13.36
C MET A 495 -1.02 6.05 -12.84
N PRO A 496 0.22 5.90 -12.34
CA PRO A 496 1.06 7.05 -12.04
C PRO A 496 1.41 7.81 -13.32
N CYS A 497 1.57 9.12 -13.22
CA CYS A 497 1.83 9.92 -14.41
C CYS A 497 3.30 9.94 -14.83
N PHE A 498 4.24 9.88 -13.89
CA PHE A 498 5.70 9.82 -14.14
C PHE A 498 6.45 9.54 -12.82
N PHE A 499 7.78 9.43 -12.88
CA PHE A 499 8.63 9.49 -11.69
C PHE A 499 9.25 10.87 -11.56
N TRP A 500 9.16 11.46 -10.36
CA TRP A 500 9.78 12.76 -10.10
C TRP A 500 11.29 12.71 -10.32
N GLY A 501 11.81 13.64 -11.12
CA GLY A 501 13.23 13.69 -11.48
C GLY A 501 13.67 12.71 -12.59
N ASP A 502 12.75 12.01 -13.25
CA ASP A 502 13.07 11.07 -14.34
C ASP A 502 13.27 11.75 -15.69
N SER A 503 12.74 12.95 -15.88
CA SER A 503 12.93 13.75 -17.09
C SER A 503 13.89 14.91 -16.84
N ALA A 504 14.82 15.12 -17.75
CA ALA A 504 15.68 16.28 -17.77
C ALA A 504 14.89 17.54 -18.21
N GLY A 505 14.05 18.06 -17.32
CA GLY A 505 13.28 19.26 -17.59
C GLY A 505 12.11 19.44 -16.64
N SER A 506 11.94 20.65 -16.16
CA SER A 506 11.01 21.15 -15.17
C SER A 506 9.54 21.25 -15.63
N SER A 507 9.13 20.45 -16.60
CA SER A 507 7.74 20.39 -17.04
C SER A 507 7.22 18.97 -16.93
N PRO A 508 5.99 18.73 -16.47
CA PRO A 508 5.39 17.41 -16.50
C PRO A 508 5.29 17.00 -17.98
N ALA A 509 6.28 16.25 -18.46
CA ALA A 509 6.20 15.66 -19.79
C ALA A 509 5.14 14.56 -19.71
N PRO A 510 4.04 14.66 -20.46
CA PRO A 510 3.15 13.53 -20.65
C PRO A 510 3.93 12.49 -21.46
N ALA A 511 3.88 11.26 -21.02
CA ALA A 511 4.47 10.07 -21.59
C ALA A 511 5.74 9.59 -20.90
N ALA A 512 5.83 8.30 -20.78
CA ALA A 512 7.03 7.58 -20.37
C ALA A 512 7.93 7.39 -21.60
N PRO A 513 8.82 8.30 -21.95
CA PRO A 513 9.61 8.14 -23.15
C PRO A 513 10.48 6.88 -23.02
N PRO A 514 10.68 6.12 -24.11
CA PRO A 514 11.62 5.00 -24.13
C PRO A 514 12.98 5.43 -23.55
N GLY A 515 13.52 4.62 -22.62
CA GLY A 515 14.76 4.93 -21.91
C GLY A 515 14.60 5.67 -20.58
N SER A 516 13.41 6.21 -20.24
CA SER A 516 13.13 6.73 -18.91
C SER A 516 13.09 5.60 -17.87
N ARG A 517 13.32 5.93 -16.59
CA ARG A 517 13.18 4.96 -15.48
C ARG A 517 11.75 4.46 -15.36
N TYR A 518 10.77 5.32 -15.63
CA TYR A 518 9.34 4.95 -15.63
C TYR A 518 9.07 3.89 -16.70
N HIS A 519 9.46 4.14 -17.97
CA HIS A 519 9.30 3.17 -19.05
C HIS A 519 10.05 1.87 -18.75
N SER A 520 11.29 1.96 -18.31
CA SER A 520 12.11 0.78 -17.96
C SER A 520 11.53 -0.03 -16.81
N SER A 521 10.78 0.59 -15.91
CA SER A 521 10.15 -0.08 -14.76
C SER A 521 8.91 -0.88 -15.12
N TYR A 522 8.15 -0.43 -16.13
CA TYR A 522 6.81 -1.00 -16.37
C TYR A 522 6.58 -1.50 -17.81
N PHE A 523 7.32 -1.02 -18.79
CA PHE A 523 7.07 -1.28 -20.21
C PHE A 523 8.25 -1.93 -20.97
N ALA A 524 9.40 -2.12 -20.30
CA ALA A 524 10.58 -2.70 -20.98
C ALA A 524 10.43 -4.20 -21.26
N ARG A 525 9.49 -4.92 -20.62
CA ARG A 525 9.36 -6.36 -20.74
C ARG A 525 8.47 -6.76 -21.92
N PHE A 526 7.32 -6.12 -22.07
CA PHE A 526 6.36 -6.35 -23.14
C PHE A 526 5.94 -5.02 -23.75
N ASP A 527 5.90 -4.93 -25.07
CA ASP A 527 5.53 -3.71 -25.80
C ASP A 527 4.08 -3.32 -25.49
N HIS A 528 3.89 -2.06 -25.08
CA HIS A 528 2.57 -1.50 -24.76
C HIS A 528 1.78 -2.30 -23.71
N VAL A 529 2.48 -2.92 -22.75
CA VAL A 529 1.87 -3.67 -21.66
C VAL A 529 2.56 -3.32 -20.35
N TRP A 530 1.76 -2.92 -19.37
CA TRP A 530 2.26 -2.67 -18.01
C TRP A 530 2.67 -4.00 -17.35
N THR A 531 3.93 -4.13 -17.01
CA THR A 531 4.46 -5.26 -16.28
C THR A 531 4.70 -4.86 -14.84
N HIS A 532 3.94 -5.47 -13.89
CA HIS A 532 4.06 -5.08 -12.48
C HIS A 532 5.25 -5.71 -11.77
N GLY A 533 5.70 -6.86 -12.28
CA GLY A 533 6.79 -7.63 -11.70
C GLY A 533 6.36 -8.52 -10.55
N ASP A 534 5.08 -8.89 -10.49
CA ASP A 534 4.56 -9.93 -9.60
C ASP A 534 4.31 -11.21 -10.38
N PHE A 535 4.60 -12.37 -9.75
CA PHE A 535 4.36 -13.68 -10.30
C PHE A 535 3.07 -14.26 -9.70
N CYS A 536 2.10 -14.56 -10.56
CA CYS A 536 0.74 -14.86 -10.14
C CYS A 536 0.15 -16.07 -10.86
N ILE A 537 -0.92 -16.63 -10.30
CA ILE A 537 -1.77 -17.62 -10.92
C ILE A 537 -3.24 -17.26 -10.63
N ILE A 538 -4.12 -17.40 -11.63
CA ILE A 538 -5.56 -17.29 -11.45
C ILE A 538 -6.14 -18.69 -11.32
N HIS A 539 -6.76 -18.97 -10.17
CA HIS A 539 -7.35 -20.28 -9.90
C HIS A 539 -8.51 -20.60 -10.87
N PRO A 540 -8.52 -21.77 -11.52
CA PRO A 540 -9.44 -22.03 -12.64
C PRO A 540 -10.91 -22.09 -12.24
N LYS A 541 -11.23 -22.48 -11.01
CA LYS A 541 -12.62 -22.61 -10.51
C LYS A 541 -13.09 -21.36 -9.75
N THR A 542 -12.31 -20.88 -8.77
CA THR A 542 -12.71 -19.74 -7.92
C THR A 542 -12.41 -18.39 -8.56
N ARG A 543 -11.49 -18.34 -9.53
CA ARG A 543 -10.95 -17.11 -10.15
C ARG A 543 -10.17 -16.24 -9.17
N ASN A 544 -9.87 -16.74 -7.98
CA ASN A 544 -8.98 -16.06 -7.05
C ASN A 544 -7.60 -15.86 -7.68
N ILE A 545 -6.97 -14.73 -7.36
CA ILE A 545 -5.62 -14.39 -7.83
C ILE A 545 -4.64 -14.72 -6.70
N HIS A 546 -3.79 -15.71 -6.92
CA HIS A 546 -2.74 -16.09 -5.97
C HIS A 546 -1.43 -15.41 -6.36
N PHE A 547 -0.90 -14.60 -5.45
CA PHE A 547 0.37 -13.90 -5.61
C PHE A 547 1.48 -14.77 -5.02
N MET A 548 2.39 -15.22 -5.88
CA MET A 548 3.42 -16.20 -5.56
C MET A 548 4.80 -15.57 -5.28
N GLY A 549 4.86 -14.25 -5.29
CA GLY A 549 6.07 -13.46 -5.05
C GLY A 549 6.40 -12.52 -6.21
N ARG A 550 7.60 -11.96 -6.17
CA ARG A 550 8.10 -11.07 -7.21
C ARG A 550 8.60 -11.87 -8.41
N ALA A 551 8.35 -11.38 -9.62
CA ALA A 551 8.82 -12.04 -10.85
C ALA A 551 10.36 -12.06 -10.95
N ASP A 552 11.04 -11.03 -10.42
CA ASP A 552 12.51 -10.96 -10.32
C ASP A 552 13.10 -11.86 -9.22
N GLY A 553 12.28 -12.26 -8.24
CA GLY A 553 12.60 -13.22 -7.16
C GLY A 553 12.20 -14.66 -7.47
N VAL A 554 11.52 -14.92 -8.59
CA VAL A 554 11.12 -16.29 -8.98
C VAL A 554 12.31 -17.22 -9.02
N LEU A 555 12.15 -18.36 -8.38
CA LEU A 555 13.12 -19.46 -8.36
C LEU A 555 12.92 -20.32 -9.60
N ASN A 556 14.03 -20.72 -10.22
CA ASN A 556 13.99 -21.48 -11.49
C ASN A 556 15.03 -22.63 -11.52
N PRO A 557 15.05 -23.52 -10.51
CA PRO A 557 15.95 -24.66 -10.55
C PRO A 557 15.51 -25.65 -11.65
N SER A 558 16.46 -26.03 -12.52
CA SER A 558 16.25 -27.01 -13.59
C SER A 558 15.04 -26.71 -14.50
N GLY A 559 14.78 -25.40 -14.73
CA GLY A 559 13.70 -24.96 -15.61
C GLY A 559 12.30 -24.97 -14.99
N VAL A 560 12.17 -25.31 -13.70
CA VAL A 560 10.88 -25.27 -12.98
C VAL A 560 10.77 -23.96 -12.20
N ARG A 561 9.82 -23.12 -12.60
CA ARG A 561 9.57 -21.82 -11.97
C ARG A 561 8.57 -21.93 -10.83
N PHE A 562 8.89 -21.35 -9.68
CA PHE A 562 7.99 -21.22 -8.56
C PHE A 562 8.35 -19.99 -7.70
N GLY A 563 7.39 -19.50 -6.91
CA GLY A 563 7.57 -18.34 -6.05
C GLY A 563 8.18 -18.72 -4.70
N SER A 564 9.00 -17.84 -4.13
CA SER A 564 9.55 -17.99 -2.77
C SER A 564 8.46 -18.15 -1.71
N SER A 565 7.29 -17.53 -1.94
CA SER A 565 6.13 -17.62 -1.03
C SER A 565 5.58 -19.03 -0.85
N GLU A 566 5.75 -19.92 -1.85
CA GLU A 566 5.35 -21.31 -1.70
C GLU A 566 6.16 -22.01 -0.60
N ILE A 567 7.46 -21.76 -0.56
CA ILE A 567 8.33 -22.30 0.50
C ILE A 567 7.99 -21.64 1.85
N TYR A 568 7.76 -20.32 1.88
CA TYR A 568 7.38 -19.62 3.11
C TYR A 568 6.10 -20.19 3.72
N ALA A 569 5.10 -20.49 2.89
CA ALA A 569 3.85 -21.08 3.37
C ALA A 569 4.06 -22.40 4.11
N VAL A 570 4.97 -23.26 3.62
CA VAL A 570 5.32 -24.52 4.30
C VAL A 570 6.07 -24.25 5.60
N ILE A 571 7.04 -23.30 5.60
CA ILE A 571 7.77 -22.95 6.84
C ILE A 571 6.82 -22.43 7.89
N ASP A 572 5.93 -21.51 7.54
CA ASP A 572 4.97 -20.90 8.45
C ASP A 572 3.96 -21.92 8.98
N ALA A 573 3.48 -22.84 8.15
CA ALA A 573 2.50 -23.85 8.55
C ALA A 573 3.06 -24.92 9.49
N TYR A 574 4.31 -25.37 9.29
CA TYR A 574 4.85 -26.55 9.96
C TYR A 574 5.97 -26.26 10.97
N PHE A 575 6.57 -25.06 10.94
CA PHE A 575 7.78 -24.76 11.74
C PHE A 575 7.72 -23.41 12.44
N SER A 576 6.57 -22.74 12.47
CA SER A 576 6.40 -21.43 13.13
C SER A 576 6.64 -21.46 14.64
N ASP A 577 6.58 -22.62 15.27
CA ASP A 577 6.97 -22.84 16.67
C ASP A 577 8.49 -22.71 16.91
N ARG A 578 9.31 -22.95 15.91
CA ARG A 578 10.78 -22.95 15.95
C ARG A 578 11.44 -21.86 15.12
N ILE A 579 10.80 -21.45 14.03
CA ILE A 579 11.30 -20.46 13.08
C ILE A 579 10.45 -19.20 13.17
N THR A 580 11.11 -18.05 13.35
CA THR A 580 10.46 -16.73 13.40
C THR A 580 10.11 -16.24 12.00
N ASP A 581 11.05 -16.43 11.05
CA ASP A 581 10.90 -15.97 9.67
C ASP A 581 11.90 -16.68 8.75
N SER A 582 11.74 -16.56 7.44
CA SER A 582 12.62 -17.18 6.46
C SER A 582 12.84 -16.32 5.23
N LEU A 583 13.95 -16.54 4.53
CA LEU A 583 14.30 -15.88 3.27
C LEU A 583 14.78 -16.94 2.28
N CYS A 584 14.14 -17.00 1.10
CA CYS A 584 14.47 -17.98 0.08
C CYS A 584 14.91 -17.27 -1.20
N VAL A 585 16.09 -17.63 -1.70
CA VAL A 585 16.66 -17.04 -2.92
C VAL A 585 17.32 -18.11 -3.80
N GLY A 586 17.38 -17.83 -5.10
CA GLY A 586 18.11 -18.64 -6.06
C GLY A 586 19.54 -18.13 -6.24
N GLN A 587 20.55 -18.94 -5.95
CA GLN A 587 21.93 -18.64 -6.29
C GLN A 587 22.22 -19.07 -7.73
N ARG A 588 22.70 -18.14 -8.57
CA ARG A 588 23.18 -18.42 -9.92
C ARG A 588 24.38 -17.53 -10.23
N ARG A 589 25.59 -18.08 -10.10
CA ARG A 589 26.82 -17.41 -10.45
C ARG A 589 27.09 -17.55 -11.96
N ARG A 590 28.02 -16.80 -12.52
CA ARG A 590 28.37 -16.88 -13.95
C ARG A 590 28.84 -18.28 -14.40
N THR A 591 29.38 -19.06 -13.48
CA THR A 591 29.90 -20.41 -13.74
C THR A 591 28.87 -21.51 -13.51
N ASP A 592 27.71 -21.19 -12.93
CA ASP A 592 26.70 -22.19 -12.58
C ASP A 592 25.84 -22.53 -13.80
N LEU A 593 25.67 -23.82 -14.04
CA LEU A 593 24.82 -24.34 -15.13
C LEU A 593 23.33 -24.18 -14.78
N ASP A 594 22.99 -24.21 -13.49
CA ASP A 594 21.62 -24.18 -12.98
C ASP A 594 21.53 -23.33 -11.71
N GLU A 595 20.31 -22.92 -11.35
CA GLU A 595 20.03 -22.19 -10.14
C GLU A 595 19.95 -23.13 -8.93
N SER A 596 20.61 -22.76 -7.84
CA SER A 596 20.55 -23.49 -6.58
C SER A 596 19.68 -22.75 -5.57
N VAL A 597 18.58 -23.37 -5.14
CA VAL A 597 17.68 -22.79 -4.12
C VAL A 597 18.36 -22.81 -2.75
N MET A 598 18.41 -21.65 -2.11
CA MET A 598 18.95 -21.42 -0.77
C MET A 598 17.85 -20.88 0.15
N LEU A 599 17.64 -21.54 1.26
CA LEU A 599 16.72 -21.11 2.31
C LEU A 599 17.50 -20.67 3.55
N PHE A 600 17.26 -19.46 4.00
CA PHE A 600 17.79 -18.92 5.26
C PHE A 600 16.64 -18.82 6.25
N VAL A 601 16.84 -19.32 7.48
CA VAL A 601 15.83 -19.32 8.53
C VAL A 601 16.30 -18.50 9.73
N LEU A 602 15.41 -17.64 10.23
CA LEU A 602 15.60 -16.91 11.48
C LEU A 602 14.96 -17.72 12.59
N MET A 603 15.79 -18.25 13.47
CA MET A 603 15.31 -19.12 14.56
C MET A 603 14.65 -18.31 15.67
N ARG A 604 13.67 -18.91 16.36
CA ARG A 604 13.12 -18.32 17.59
C ARG A 604 14.15 -18.35 18.71
N ASN A 605 14.03 -17.39 19.66
CA ASN A 605 14.92 -17.31 20.81
C ASN A 605 15.05 -18.65 21.54
N GLY A 606 16.28 -19.09 21.76
CA GLY A 606 16.59 -20.36 22.38
C GLY A 606 16.54 -21.61 21.48
N GLN A 607 16.16 -21.41 20.20
CA GLN A 607 16.16 -22.47 19.18
C GLN A 607 17.40 -22.35 18.27
N THR A 608 17.84 -23.45 17.71
CA THR A 608 18.96 -23.52 16.75
C THR A 608 18.63 -24.44 15.59
N LEU A 609 19.17 -24.15 14.42
CA LEU A 609 19.00 -24.98 13.24
C LEU A 609 19.86 -26.25 13.33
N ARG A 610 19.27 -27.36 13.79
CA ARG A 610 19.92 -28.67 13.88
C ARG A 610 19.70 -29.52 12.62
N LYS A 611 20.55 -30.50 12.37
CA LYS A 611 20.47 -31.40 11.20
C LYS A 611 19.13 -32.09 11.07
N ASN A 612 18.50 -32.47 12.20
CA ASN A 612 17.16 -33.09 12.15
C ASN A 612 16.11 -32.09 11.65
N LEU A 613 16.14 -30.83 12.11
CA LEU A 613 15.21 -29.80 11.63
C LEU A 613 15.40 -29.52 10.14
N VAL A 614 16.64 -29.47 9.65
CA VAL A 614 16.92 -29.34 8.19
C VAL A 614 16.30 -30.51 7.40
N LYS A 615 16.39 -31.74 7.91
CA LYS A 615 15.80 -32.92 7.31
C LYS A 615 14.26 -32.82 7.30
N ASP A 616 13.66 -32.38 8.41
CA ASP A 616 12.22 -32.24 8.56
C ASP A 616 11.68 -31.17 7.59
N ILE A 617 12.36 -30.02 7.49
CA ILE A 617 12.00 -28.94 6.54
C ILE A 617 12.03 -29.46 5.10
N LYS A 618 13.12 -30.16 4.72
CA LYS A 618 13.23 -30.73 3.36
C LYS A 618 12.13 -31.76 3.07
N ALA A 619 11.80 -32.59 4.05
CA ALA A 619 10.75 -33.60 3.93
C ALA A 619 9.36 -32.94 3.80
N ALA A 620 9.07 -31.93 4.61
CA ALA A 620 7.82 -31.19 4.53
C ALA A 620 7.65 -30.49 3.17
N ILE A 621 8.66 -29.77 2.70
CA ILE A 621 8.63 -29.12 1.39
C ILE A 621 8.46 -30.15 0.25
N ALA A 622 9.14 -31.28 0.32
CA ALA A 622 9.00 -32.35 -0.69
C ALA A 622 7.59 -32.94 -0.73
N LYS A 623 6.95 -33.06 0.45
CA LYS A 623 5.60 -33.64 0.61
C LYS A 623 4.52 -32.66 0.18
N GLU A 624 4.58 -31.41 0.68
CA GLU A 624 3.52 -30.43 0.48
C GLU A 624 3.58 -29.76 -0.92
N LEU A 625 4.79 -29.64 -1.49
CA LEU A 625 4.97 -29.03 -2.81
C LEU A 625 5.50 -30.05 -3.82
N SER A 626 6.81 -30.19 -3.91
CA SER A 626 7.46 -31.25 -4.72
C SER A 626 8.95 -31.34 -4.40
N LYS A 627 9.61 -32.42 -4.86
CA LYS A 627 11.06 -32.58 -4.74
C LYS A 627 11.87 -31.46 -5.40
N ARG A 628 11.30 -30.74 -6.36
CA ARG A 628 11.97 -29.63 -7.08
C ARG A 628 11.96 -28.32 -6.30
N HIS A 629 11.06 -28.17 -5.35
CA HIS A 629 11.01 -27.03 -4.43
C HIS A 629 11.99 -27.15 -3.26
N VAL A 630 12.53 -28.36 -3.04
CA VAL A 630 13.39 -28.61 -1.88
C VAL A 630 14.69 -27.82 -1.98
N PRO A 631 14.98 -26.90 -1.03
CA PRO A 631 16.20 -26.12 -1.05
C PRO A 631 17.44 -27.02 -1.03
N LYS A 632 18.40 -26.72 -1.91
CA LYS A 632 19.69 -27.41 -1.90
C LYS A 632 20.42 -27.13 -0.59
N TYR A 633 20.37 -25.89 -0.14
CA TYR A 633 21.01 -25.40 1.08
C TYR A 633 19.99 -24.77 2.03
N ILE A 634 20.13 -25.06 3.32
CA ILE A 634 19.36 -24.41 4.40
C ILE A 634 20.35 -23.95 5.46
N PHE A 635 20.28 -22.66 5.82
CA PHE A 635 21.17 -22.03 6.78
C PHE A 635 20.37 -21.25 7.82
N GLU A 636 20.89 -21.15 9.03
CA GLU A 636 20.42 -20.21 10.02
C GLU A 636 20.97 -18.82 9.70
N MET A 637 20.15 -17.77 9.85
CA MET A 637 20.58 -16.39 9.73
C MET A 637 20.38 -15.64 11.05
N PRO A 638 21.28 -14.71 11.42
CA PRO A 638 21.17 -13.98 12.68
C PRO A 638 20.10 -12.90 12.66
N GLU A 639 19.81 -12.35 11.46
CA GLU A 639 18.88 -11.27 11.27
C GLU A 639 18.31 -11.31 9.84
N LEU A 640 17.00 -11.04 9.70
CA LEU A 640 16.34 -10.95 8.41
C LEU A 640 16.57 -9.55 7.81
N PRO A 641 17.09 -9.43 6.56
CA PRO A 641 17.13 -8.16 5.85
C PRO A 641 15.72 -7.69 5.52
N ILE A 642 15.36 -6.49 6.01
CA ILE A 642 14.04 -5.91 5.80
C ILE A 642 14.13 -4.43 5.41
N THR A 643 13.10 -3.97 4.71
CA THR A 643 12.90 -2.54 4.44
C THR A 643 12.28 -1.85 5.65
N VAL A 644 12.26 -0.50 5.65
CA VAL A 644 11.56 0.33 6.66
C VAL A 644 10.07 -0.02 6.80
N ASN A 645 9.47 -0.61 5.77
CA ASN A 645 8.10 -1.13 5.77
C ASN A 645 8.02 -2.62 6.11
N HIS A 646 9.06 -3.18 6.72
CA HIS A 646 9.17 -4.58 7.14
C HIS A 646 9.01 -5.62 6.02
N LYS A 647 9.25 -5.27 4.75
CA LYS A 647 9.26 -6.22 3.63
C LYS A 647 10.60 -6.93 3.53
N LYS A 648 10.58 -8.23 3.24
CA LYS A 648 11.78 -9.05 2.99
C LYS A 648 12.58 -8.53 1.79
N VAL A 649 13.89 -8.59 1.88
CA VAL A 649 14.81 -8.08 0.87
C VAL A 649 15.47 -9.25 0.13
N GLU A 650 14.73 -9.87 -0.81
CA GLU A 650 15.17 -11.07 -1.53
C GLU A 650 16.21 -10.76 -2.62
N LEU A 651 15.93 -9.78 -3.49
CA LEU A 651 16.78 -9.50 -4.65
C LEU A 651 18.21 -9.08 -4.30
N PRO A 652 18.47 -8.15 -3.37
CA PRO A 652 19.82 -7.85 -2.90
C PRO A 652 20.55 -9.09 -2.35
N VAL A 653 19.87 -9.95 -1.59
CA VAL A 653 20.47 -11.20 -1.10
C VAL A 653 20.78 -12.15 -2.25
N LYS A 654 19.87 -12.35 -3.21
CA LYS A 654 20.08 -13.13 -4.43
C LYS A 654 21.32 -12.65 -5.19
N GLN A 655 21.47 -11.33 -5.36
CA GLN A 655 22.63 -10.71 -6.01
C GLN A 655 23.93 -11.00 -5.26
N ILE A 656 23.93 -10.80 -3.92
CA ILE A 656 25.11 -11.04 -3.07
C ILE A 656 25.55 -12.50 -3.16
N VAL A 657 24.65 -13.46 -2.92
CA VAL A 657 25.00 -14.88 -2.95
C VAL A 657 25.43 -15.35 -4.34
N SER A 658 24.98 -14.66 -5.39
CA SER A 658 25.39 -14.94 -6.78
C SER A 658 26.68 -14.20 -7.19
N GLY A 659 27.33 -13.47 -6.27
CA GLY A 659 28.58 -12.75 -6.54
C GLY A 659 28.42 -11.51 -7.44
N GLN A 660 27.22 -10.95 -7.47
CA GLN A 660 26.90 -9.73 -8.23
C GLN A 660 27.08 -8.47 -7.35
N PRO A 661 27.41 -7.30 -7.94
CA PRO A 661 27.44 -6.06 -7.21
C PRO A 661 26.03 -5.65 -6.78
N VAL A 662 25.90 -5.15 -5.55
CA VAL A 662 24.65 -4.65 -4.98
C VAL A 662 24.75 -3.18 -4.68
N GLN A 663 23.80 -2.39 -5.19
CA GLN A 663 23.57 -1.03 -4.72
C GLN A 663 22.57 -1.08 -3.55
N LEU A 664 23.02 -0.62 -2.39
CA LEU A 664 22.16 -0.58 -1.20
C LEU A 664 21.12 0.53 -1.35
N SER A 665 19.87 0.19 -1.15
CA SER A 665 18.77 1.14 -1.07
C SER A 665 18.78 1.83 0.30
N GLY A 666 18.57 3.15 0.33
CA GLY A 666 18.34 3.90 1.57
C GLY A 666 17.05 3.49 2.34
N THR A 667 16.23 2.59 1.75
CA THR A 667 15.02 2.06 2.38
C THR A 667 15.26 0.82 3.23
N LEU A 668 16.49 0.33 3.34
CA LEU A 668 16.84 -0.79 4.20
C LEU A 668 16.85 -0.35 5.67
N LEU A 669 16.09 -1.06 6.50
CA LEU A 669 16.05 -0.80 7.95
C LEU A 669 17.36 -1.25 8.62
N ASN A 670 17.92 -2.38 8.17
CA ASN A 670 19.08 -3.03 8.74
C ASN A 670 20.13 -3.42 7.68
N PRO A 671 20.77 -2.45 7.00
CA PRO A 671 21.67 -2.71 5.86
C PRO A 671 22.87 -3.60 6.22
N ARG A 672 23.32 -3.59 7.49
CA ARG A 672 24.43 -4.45 7.96
C ARG A 672 24.10 -5.93 7.92
N SER A 673 22.82 -6.31 7.98
CA SER A 673 22.39 -7.72 7.88
C SER A 673 22.78 -8.36 6.56
N LEU A 674 22.94 -7.58 5.48
CA LEU A 674 23.35 -8.08 4.17
C LEU A 674 24.80 -8.58 4.13
N GLU A 675 25.68 -8.08 4.98
CA GLU A 675 27.09 -8.54 5.03
C GLU A 675 27.18 -10.03 5.37
N TYR A 676 26.26 -10.54 6.17
CA TYR A 676 26.19 -11.95 6.52
C TYR A 676 26.13 -12.86 5.29
N PHE A 677 25.44 -12.44 4.21
CA PHE A 677 25.21 -13.28 3.04
C PHE A 677 26.42 -13.39 2.10
N ARG A 678 27.42 -12.54 2.23
CA ARG A 678 28.64 -12.56 1.38
C ARG A 678 29.43 -13.87 1.51
N GLN A 679 29.41 -14.52 2.66
CA GLN A 679 30.07 -15.80 2.88
C GLN A 679 29.53 -16.94 2.02
N PHE A 680 28.28 -16.82 1.52
CA PHE A 680 27.63 -17.87 0.74
C PHE A 680 27.92 -17.79 -0.76
N VAL A 681 28.68 -16.81 -1.24
CA VAL A 681 29.10 -16.74 -2.66
C VAL A 681 29.81 -18.03 -3.10
N GLN A 682 30.58 -18.65 -2.21
CA GLN A 682 31.28 -19.92 -2.43
C GLN A 682 30.77 -20.96 -1.43
N VAL A 683 29.45 -21.20 -1.46
CA VAL A 683 28.75 -22.04 -0.49
C VAL A 683 29.32 -23.48 -0.39
N GLU A 684 29.90 -24.00 -1.47
CA GLU A 684 30.52 -25.32 -1.49
C GLU A 684 31.71 -25.41 -0.52
N LYS A 685 32.42 -24.31 -0.30
CA LYS A 685 33.54 -24.29 0.66
C LYS A 685 33.09 -24.35 2.11
N LEU A 686 31.88 -23.89 2.42
CA LEU A 686 31.28 -23.98 3.74
C LEU A 686 30.92 -25.42 4.11
N GLY A 687 30.52 -26.24 3.12
CA GLY A 687 30.21 -27.66 3.29
C GLY A 687 31.43 -28.52 3.63
N SER A 688 32.63 -28.13 3.24
CA SER A 688 33.88 -28.85 3.54
C SER A 688 34.45 -28.53 4.92
N SER A 689 34.06 -27.37 5.53
CA SER A 689 34.47 -27.00 6.91
C SER A 689 33.40 -27.32 7.96
N SER A 690 32.14 -27.59 7.55
CA SER A 690 31.03 -27.87 8.48
C SER A 690 30.77 -29.37 8.74
N SER A 691 31.77 -30.26 8.50
CA SER A 691 31.71 -31.64 9.01
C SER A 691 31.83 -31.71 10.56
N LYS A 692 31.78 -30.58 11.26
CA LYS A 692 31.79 -30.43 12.72
C LYS A 692 30.61 -29.61 13.27
N LEU A 693 29.45 -29.64 12.62
CA LEU A 693 28.22 -29.16 13.25
C LEU A 693 27.11 -30.20 13.11
#